data_f83b4f1448abed152c124f9c8c83b243
#
_entry.id   f83b4f1448abed152c124f9c8c83b243
#
_cell.length_a   1.000
_cell.length_b   1.000
_cell.length_c   1.000
_cell.angle_alpha   90.00
_cell.angle_beta   90.00
_cell.angle_gamma   90.00
#
_symmetry.space_group_name_H-M   'P 1'
#
loop_
_entity.id
_entity.type
_entity.pdbx_description
1 polymer ?
#
loop_
_entity_poly.entity_id
_entity_poly.type
_entity_poly.pdbx_seq_one_letter_code
_entity_poly.pdbx_strand_id
1 'polypeptide(L)'
;MRKYMPLLGLVLLLAMLFPTAASAREPYYTFYLDHGTGGARDRLYYMQDIYATGMTVTNVGEHALSGPSDLFIDSNDQLFVADTGNNRIVVFDRNGRFLRVVGGQEGKSALNAPEGVFVTSKGEIYVADTGNRRVAVFDAEGTFVKEFQKPTNSLVPKSFYFVPVKMAVDARGMMYIVSKGSYQGLVRVDKNGEFTGFLGGNKASVTLLDRVKKAIFTEEQMAQENKKLPHELSNITLDHSGFLFTTTLGVKSDQVKKLTAGGQNRLSNSGLISGSDQIVDVTADSRDFYYVLDRKVTGDDDIDSMISVFSPEGSQLFTFGSVRKQSERRGVLSYPSSIGIDSKDRLWVLDSDLNMLQAYDRTAFGNAILDAAADYYVGDYEKGADNWRKVSSLNETINLTYLALGEVAQKEGHTVEAMRDFKTSYDVEGYSEAFWSYRMNWIERNFGYLVAAIVGFWLIYRFGIKRFIRYYLVHTPEFLKGITRDLRDCGYTMLHPYEGFYRIKGRNVSYWSLLIILLLVTAVKLASLYWSGYIFHPVDLRQIRPWSELLFFFVPVFTWIIANYLVSTVKDGEGRFREVLQASIFALLPYALLSIPIIAFTNILVLEEGILVSSITSIMWIWVVLLFFVSSQVIHNFDFIENSKNSAITIGTIGVIWLFVVISAGLTFNLSDFIYQLYKEVAFLG
;
A
#
# COMPACT_ATOMS: atom_id res chain seq x y z
N MET A 1 21.70 39.30 -44.47
CA MET A 1 21.99 38.53 -43.24
C MET A 1 23.07 39.13 -42.33
N ARG A 2 24.10 39.80 -42.81
CA ARG A 2 25.21 40.36 -41.97
C ARG A 2 24.84 41.54 -41.04
N LYS A 3 23.72 42.26 -41.25
CA LYS A 3 23.32 43.46 -40.48
C LYS A 3 22.65 43.13 -39.10
N TYR A 4 22.20 41.88 -38.86
CA TYR A 4 21.48 41.50 -37.61
C TYR A 4 22.31 40.62 -36.67
N MET A 5 23.53 40.24 -37.06
CA MET A 5 24.44 39.45 -36.23
C MET A 5 24.83 40.12 -34.92
N PRO A 6 25.10 41.46 -34.85
CA PRO A 6 25.42 42.08 -33.55
C PRO A 6 24.20 42.16 -32.62
N LEU A 7 23.00 42.28 -33.18
CA LEU A 7 21.77 42.31 -32.37
C LEU A 7 21.45 40.92 -31.77
N LEU A 8 21.69 39.85 -32.53
CA LEU A 8 21.56 38.48 -32.04
C LEU A 8 22.60 38.14 -30.95
N GLY A 9 23.82 38.65 -31.11
CA GLY A 9 24.88 38.56 -30.11
C GLY A 9 24.52 39.28 -28.79
N LEU A 10 23.92 40.48 -28.90
CA LEU A 10 23.48 41.27 -27.77
C LEU A 10 22.30 40.60 -27.01
N VAL A 11 21.35 40.00 -27.75
CA VAL A 11 20.21 39.26 -27.16
C VAL A 11 20.70 37.98 -26.45
N LEU A 12 21.66 37.28 -27.03
CA LEU A 12 22.30 36.12 -26.39
C LEU A 12 23.12 36.51 -25.15
N LEU A 13 23.81 37.67 -25.22
CA LEU A 13 24.57 38.19 -24.07
C LEU A 13 23.63 38.68 -22.95
N LEU A 14 22.51 39.31 -23.31
CA LEU A 14 21.46 39.69 -22.35
C LEU A 14 20.75 38.46 -21.76
N ALA A 15 20.52 37.41 -22.55
CA ALA A 15 19.97 36.17 -22.04
C ALA A 15 20.94 35.42 -21.06
N MET A 16 22.25 35.63 -21.24
CA MET A 16 23.25 35.10 -20.28
C MET A 16 23.41 35.97 -19.01
N LEU A 17 22.95 37.23 -19.05
CA LEU A 17 22.97 38.13 -17.88
C LEU A 17 21.74 37.99 -16.95
N PHE A 18 20.68 37.32 -17.41
CA PHE A 18 19.64 36.86 -16.56
C PHE A 18 19.95 35.38 -16.20
N PRO A 19 20.53 35.09 -15.03
CA PRO A 19 20.51 33.72 -14.56
C PRO A 19 19.02 33.39 -14.46
N THR A 20 18.48 32.58 -15.37
CA THR A 20 17.33 31.76 -15.01
C THR A 20 17.75 31.13 -13.71
N ALA A 21 17.10 31.50 -12.62
CA ALA A 21 17.23 30.77 -11.38
C ALA A 21 16.87 29.35 -11.75
N ALA A 22 17.87 28.52 -12.05
CA ALA A 22 17.72 27.10 -12.12
C ALA A 22 17.26 26.76 -10.72
N SER A 23 15.99 26.51 -10.55
CA SER A 23 15.43 25.96 -9.33
C SER A 23 16.21 24.65 -9.15
N ALA A 24 17.17 24.67 -8.23
CA ALA A 24 17.92 23.49 -7.88
C ALA A 24 16.88 22.50 -7.37
N ARG A 25 16.76 21.35 -8.02
CA ARG A 25 15.84 20.29 -7.59
C ARG A 25 16.28 19.83 -6.20
N GLU A 26 15.30 19.61 -5.31
CA GLU A 26 15.55 19.03 -3.99
C GLU A 26 16.27 17.69 -4.12
N PRO A 27 17.12 17.31 -3.15
CA PRO A 27 17.92 16.08 -3.21
C PRO A 27 17.09 14.81 -2.94
N TYR A 28 15.79 14.92 -2.78
CA TYR A 28 14.83 13.87 -2.53
C TYR A 28 13.62 14.02 -3.45
N TYR A 29 12.73 13.02 -3.44
CA TYR A 29 11.46 13.04 -4.17
C TYR A 29 10.30 13.18 -3.20
N THR A 30 9.26 13.87 -3.66
CA THR A 30 7.94 13.84 -3.05
C THR A 30 7.04 12.94 -3.86
N PHE A 31 6.31 12.05 -3.21
CA PHE A 31 5.43 11.10 -3.87
C PHE A 31 4.22 10.74 -3.02
N TYR A 32 3.18 10.27 -3.69
CA TYR A 32 2.01 9.63 -3.11
C TYR A 32 2.07 8.13 -3.40
N LEU A 33 1.82 7.33 -2.38
CA LEU A 33 1.76 5.87 -2.50
C LEU A 33 0.29 5.45 -2.50
N ASP A 34 -0.19 4.95 -3.63
CA ASP A 34 -1.52 4.37 -3.76
C ASP A 34 -1.44 2.87 -3.46
N HIS A 35 -2.00 2.48 -2.35
CA HIS A 35 -2.16 1.07 -1.99
C HIS A 35 -3.33 0.49 -2.76
N GLY A 36 -3.06 -0.06 -3.95
CA GLY A 36 -4.07 -0.61 -4.83
C GLY A 36 -5.04 -1.56 -4.11
N THR A 37 -6.34 -1.24 -4.16
CA THR A 37 -7.40 -2.08 -3.62
C THR A 37 -7.62 -3.33 -4.49
N GLY A 38 -8.01 -4.45 -3.89
CA GLY A 38 -8.40 -5.67 -4.63
C GLY A 38 -7.25 -6.47 -5.25
N GLY A 39 -6.00 -6.36 -4.73
CA GLY A 39 -4.84 -7.12 -5.19
C GLY A 39 -4.08 -6.43 -6.33
N ALA A 40 -4.38 -5.19 -6.65
CA ALA A 40 -3.54 -4.34 -7.46
C ALA A 40 -2.21 -4.06 -6.74
N ARG A 41 -1.12 -3.91 -7.51
CA ARG A 41 0.19 -3.55 -6.93
C ARG A 41 0.17 -2.10 -6.49
N ASP A 42 0.88 -1.80 -5.39
CA ASP A 42 1.15 -0.44 -4.96
C ASP A 42 1.68 0.40 -6.13
N ARG A 43 1.13 1.60 -6.29
CA ARG A 43 1.53 2.54 -7.34
C ARG A 43 2.14 3.77 -6.72
N LEU A 44 3.25 4.20 -7.27
CA LEU A 44 3.97 5.38 -6.84
C LEU A 44 3.73 6.51 -7.84
N TYR A 45 3.27 7.65 -7.32
CA TYR A 45 3.03 8.86 -8.10
C TYR A 45 3.94 9.98 -7.60
N TYR A 46 4.90 10.38 -8.43
CA TYR A 46 5.76 11.52 -8.12
C TYR A 46 4.99 12.82 -8.20
N MET A 47 5.28 13.72 -7.25
CA MET A 47 4.64 15.03 -7.10
C MET A 47 5.71 16.14 -7.18
N GLN A 48 5.26 17.38 -7.28
CA GLN A 48 6.11 18.53 -7.02
C GLN A 48 6.51 18.56 -5.53
N ASP A 49 7.65 19.20 -5.24
CA ASP A 49 8.14 19.29 -3.87
C ASP A 49 7.16 20.08 -3.00
N ILE A 50 6.63 19.44 -1.98
CA ILE A 50 5.70 20.03 -1.00
C ILE A 50 6.48 20.76 0.09
N TYR A 51 7.64 20.27 0.43
CA TYR A 51 8.61 20.90 1.31
C TYR A 51 9.93 21.10 0.57
N ALA A 52 10.55 22.26 0.79
CA ALA A 52 11.88 22.59 0.32
C ALA A 52 12.87 22.60 1.47
N THR A 53 14.11 22.25 1.20
CA THR A 53 15.18 22.28 2.20
C THR A 53 15.45 23.70 2.70
N GLY A 54 15.12 23.96 3.95
CA GLY A 54 15.32 25.24 4.63
C GLY A 54 16.70 25.37 5.26
N MET A 55 16.80 26.09 6.37
CA MET A 55 18.06 26.34 7.08
C MET A 55 18.56 25.04 7.77
N THR A 56 19.85 25.01 8.01
CA THR A 56 20.54 23.98 8.82
C THR A 56 21.22 24.63 10.00
N VAL A 57 21.06 24.06 11.19
CA VAL A 57 21.72 24.51 12.44
C VAL A 57 22.70 23.42 12.87
N THR A 58 24.01 23.73 12.77
CA THR A 58 25.10 22.78 13.13
C THR A 58 25.92 23.22 14.33
N ASN A 59 25.91 24.54 14.67
CA ASN A 59 26.75 25.11 15.70
C ASN A 59 25.91 25.74 16.80
N VAL A 60 26.30 25.47 18.04
CA VAL A 60 25.70 25.99 19.27
C VAL A 60 26.76 26.86 19.95
N GLY A 61 26.88 28.12 19.54
CA GLY A 61 27.91 29.03 20.11
C GLY A 61 29.31 28.41 19.95
N GLU A 62 30.04 28.25 21.06
CA GLU A 62 31.37 27.63 21.06
C GLU A 62 31.36 26.10 21.12
N HIS A 63 30.17 25.48 21.25
CA HIS A 63 30.02 24.04 21.46
C HIS A 63 29.03 23.42 20.47
N ALA A 64 29.47 22.44 19.72
CA ALA A 64 28.60 21.62 18.82
C ALA A 64 27.64 20.74 19.65
N LEU A 65 26.52 20.32 19.02
CA LEU A 65 25.67 19.23 19.52
C LEU A 65 26.45 17.90 19.49
N SER A 66 26.08 16.97 20.36
CA SER A 66 26.67 15.63 20.43
C SER A 66 25.58 14.56 20.63
N GLY A 67 25.30 13.79 19.60
CA GLY A 67 24.29 12.72 19.64
C GLY A 67 22.94 13.19 20.18
N PRO A 68 22.35 14.26 19.65
CA PRO A 68 21.09 14.79 20.17
C PRO A 68 19.96 13.80 19.90
N SER A 69 19.04 13.59 20.84
CA SER A 69 18.03 12.54 20.78
C SER A 69 16.58 13.01 20.66
N ASP A 70 16.30 14.27 21.09
CA ASP A 70 14.94 14.80 21.10
C ASP A 70 14.86 16.27 20.75
N LEU A 71 13.76 16.66 20.13
CA LEU A 71 13.39 18.03 19.79
C LEU A 71 11.96 18.30 20.23
N PHE A 72 11.76 19.36 20.98
CA PHE A 72 10.44 19.90 21.29
C PHE A 72 10.37 21.38 20.89
N ILE A 73 9.26 21.81 20.31
CA ILE A 73 9.01 23.20 19.93
C ILE A 73 7.87 23.73 20.79
N ASP A 74 8.13 24.81 21.51
CA ASP A 74 7.14 25.41 22.39
C ASP A 74 6.18 26.37 21.66
N SER A 75 5.19 26.91 22.36
CA SER A 75 4.22 27.86 21.82
C SER A 75 4.83 29.22 21.38
N ASN A 76 6.07 29.50 21.72
CA ASN A 76 6.82 30.68 21.32
C ASN A 76 7.78 30.39 20.16
N ASP A 77 7.68 29.22 19.52
CA ASP A 77 8.58 28.71 18.50
C ASP A 77 10.04 28.57 18.96
N GLN A 78 10.27 28.38 20.27
CA GLN A 78 11.60 28.03 20.78
C GLN A 78 11.84 26.52 20.61
N LEU A 79 13.02 26.18 20.12
CA LEU A 79 13.45 24.81 19.85
C LEU A 79 14.25 24.30 21.03
N PHE A 80 13.74 23.31 21.76
CA PHE A 80 14.41 22.67 22.88
C PHE A 80 14.98 21.33 22.39
N VAL A 81 16.30 21.18 22.48
CA VAL A 81 17.04 20.01 22.01
C VAL A 81 17.67 19.28 23.18
N ALA A 82 17.35 17.99 23.32
CA ALA A 82 18.05 17.11 24.25
C ALA A 82 19.43 16.74 23.65
N ASP A 83 20.48 17.46 24.06
CA ASP A 83 21.88 17.26 23.64
C ASP A 83 22.52 16.19 24.52
N THR A 84 22.13 14.94 24.24
CA THR A 84 22.33 13.75 25.08
C THR A 84 23.81 13.53 25.41
N GLY A 85 24.68 13.60 24.40
CA GLY A 85 26.10 13.34 24.56
C GLY A 85 26.83 14.46 25.38
N ASN A 86 26.24 15.66 25.44
CA ASN A 86 26.77 16.78 26.22
C ASN A 86 26.03 16.98 27.56
N ASN A 87 25.10 16.08 27.92
CA ASN A 87 24.36 16.09 29.20
C ASN A 87 23.62 17.42 29.48
N ARG A 88 22.96 17.99 28.48
CA ARG A 88 22.29 19.30 28.58
C ARG A 88 21.05 19.37 27.67
N ILE A 89 20.19 20.35 27.92
CA ILE A 89 19.17 20.80 26.98
C ILE A 89 19.62 22.14 26.39
N VAL A 90 19.60 22.24 25.07
CA VAL A 90 19.93 23.45 24.33
C VAL A 90 18.67 24.09 23.79
N VAL A 91 18.55 25.42 23.96
CA VAL A 91 17.39 26.16 23.49
C VAL A 91 17.82 27.14 22.40
N PHE A 92 17.10 27.07 21.26
CA PHE A 92 17.26 27.97 20.12
C PHE A 92 15.99 28.80 19.89
N ASP A 93 16.15 29.95 19.22
CA ASP A 93 15.01 30.67 18.69
C ASP A 93 14.47 29.99 17.39
N ARG A 94 13.33 30.48 16.88
CA ARG A 94 12.70 30.03 15.62
C ARG A 94 13.58 30.15 14.36
N ASN A 95 14.70 30.91 14.44
CA ASN A 95 15.66 31.08 13.36
C ASN A 95 16.92 30.22 13.59
N GLY A 96 16.87 29.29 14.54
CA GLY A 96 18.00 28.44 14.87
C GLY A 96 19.18 29.15 15.58
N ARG A 97 18.94 30.32 16.15
CA ARG A 97 19.97 31.03 16.91
C ARG A 97 19.97 30.54 18.37
N PHE A 98 21.14 30.25 18.87
CA PHE A 98 21.31 29.82 20.26
C PHE A 98 20.78 30.89 21.25
N LEU A 99 20.00 30.45 22.23
CA LEU A 99 19.48 31.29 23.30
C LEU A 99 20.13 30.97 24.65
N ARG A 100 20.04 29.73 25.11
CA ARG A 100 20.55 29.30 26.41
C ARG A 100 20.70 27.78 26.51
N VAL A 101 21.33 27.35 27.60
CA VAL A 101 21.43 25.95 28.04
C VAL A 101 20.60 25.77 29.31
N VAL A 102 19.92 24.64 29.45
CA VAL A 102 19.24 24.18 30.66
C VAL A 102 19.92 22.91 31.17
N GLY A 103 20.09 22.81 32.47
CA GLY A 103 20.85 21.75 33.12
C GLY A 103 22.20 22.28 33.64
N GLY A 104 22.50 22.04 34.90
CA GLY A 104 23.77 22.40 35.54
C GLY A 104 24.83 21.31 35.35
N GLN A 105 26.05 21.63 35.72
CA GLN A 105 27.17 20.66 35.71
C GLN A 105 27.23 19.85 37.00
N GLU A 106 26.68 20.36 38.10
CA GLU A 106 26.75 19.73 39.42
C GLU A 106 25.43 19.83 40.18
N GLY A 107 25.26 18.99 41.19
CA GLY A 107 24.09 18.97 42.06
C GLY A 107 22.81 18.40 41.39
N LYS A 108 21.65 18.85 41.91
CA LYS A 108 20.34 18.34 41.44
C LYS A 108 19.96 18.80 40.03
N SER A 109 20.55 19.90 39.57
CA SER A 109 20.35 20.43 38.20
C SER A 109 21.18 19.71 37.15
N ALA A 110 22.16 18.90 37.55
CA ALA A 110 23.00 18.15 36.62
C ALA A 110 22.21 17.05 35.93
N LEU A 111 22.28 17.05 34.61
CA LEU A 111 21.66 16.01 33.75
C LEU A 111 22.70 14.95 33.40
N ASN A 112 22.22 13.75 33.08
CA ASN A 112 23.03 12.64 32.61
C ASN A 112 22.31 11.92 31.47
N ALA A 113 22.86 12.04 30.29
CA ALA A 113 22.30 11.47 29.05
C ALA A 113 20.77 11.71 28.92
N PRO A 114 20.30 12.98 28.90
CA PRO A 114 18.88 13.28 28.73
C PRO A 114 18.43 12.86 27.32
N GLU A 115 17.40 12.00 27.24
CA GLU A 115 16.91 11.48 25.96
C GLU A 115 15.59 12.14 25.54
N GLY A 116 14.93 12.92 26.38
CA GLY A 116 13.65 13.55 26.06
C GLY A 116 13.44 14.89 26.73
N VAL A 117 12.73 15.80 26.07
CA VAL A 117 12.35 17.12 26.60
C VAL A 117 10.90 17.44 26.20
N PHE A 118 10.16 18.04 27.11
CA PHE A 118 8.82 18.54 26.91
C PHE A 118 8.63 19.86 27.64
N VAL A 119 7.96 20.83 27.01
CA VAL A 119 7.69 22.14 27.64
C VAL A 119 6.18 22.35 27.71
N THR A 120 5.69 22.67 28.87
CA THR A 120 4.28 23.00 29.09
C THR A 120 3.93 24.39 28.54
N SER A 121 2.64 24.68 28.35
CA SER A 121 2.17 26.01 27.99
C SER A 121 2.52 27.12 29.04
N LYS A 122 2.92 26.72 30.25
CA LYS A 122 3.40 27.63 31.30
C LYS A 122 4.90 27.86 31.26
N GLY A 123 5.61 27.20 30.32
CA GLY A 123 7.06 27.28 30.19
C GLY A 123 7.83 26.34 31.13
N GLU A 124 7.18 25.47 31.91
CA GLU A 124 7.86 24.46 32.70
C GLU A 124 8.52 23.41 31.78
N ILE A 125 9.80 23.15 31.99
CA ILE A 125 10.63 22.27 31.18
C ILE A 125 10.76 20.92 31.89
N TYR A 126 10.22 19.86 31.30
CA TYR A 126 10.33 18.49 31.76
C TYR A 126 11.39 17.76 30.94
N VAL A 127 12.35 17.12 31.63
CA VAL A 127 13.46 16.42 30.98
C VAL A 127 13.48 14.97 31.43
N ALA A 128 13.46 14.04 30.46
CA ALA A 128 13.78 12.64 30.73
C ALA A 128 15.29 12.51 30.95
N ASP A 129 15.71 12.60 32.16
CA ASP A 129 17.09 12.47 32.61
C ASP A 129 17.43 10.97 32.75
N THR A 130 17.60 10.34 31.57
CA THR A 130 17.61 8.88 31.38
C THR A 130 18.71 8.21 32.17
N GLY A 131 19.92 8.78 32.13
CA GLY A 131 21.07 8.25 32.87
C GLY A 131 20.91 8.32 34.39
N ASN A 132 20.19 9.33 34.91
CA ASN A 132 19.84 9.46 36.30
C ASN A 132 18.52 8.76 36.68
N ARG A 133 17.81 8.17 35.70
CA ARG A 133 16.54 7.43 35.89
C ARG A 133 15.45 8.24 36.56
N ARG A 134 15.32 9.52 36.19
CA ARG A 134 14.34 10.46 36.72
C ARG A 134 13.75 11.32 35.62
N VAL A 135 12.65 11.98 35.93
CA VAL A 135 12.18 13.15 35.18
C VAL A 135 12.52 14.37 35.99
N ALA A 136 13.39 15.23 35.47
CA ALA A 136 13.77 16.52 36.11
C ALA A 136 12.88 17.61 35.56
N VAL A 137 12.46 18.54 36.44
CA VAL A 137 11.60 19.68 36.09
C VAL A 137 12.33 20.97 36.39
N PHE A 138 12.34 21.86 35.39
CA PHE A 138 12.92 23.19 35.47
C PHE A 138 11.83 24.24 35.21
N ASP A 139 12.01 25.44 35.72
CA ASP A 139 11.16 26.59 35.38
C ASP A 139 11.47 27.12 33.96
N ALA A 140 10.76 28.15 33.55
CA ALA A 140 10.95 28.80 32.26
C ALA A 140 12.35 29.40 32.05
N GLU A 141 13.00 29.78 33.12
CA GLU A 141 14.36 30.35 33.17
C GLU A 141 15.44 29.25 33.12
N GLY A 142 15.08 27.99 33.36
CA GLY A 142 16.00 26.85 33.41
C GLY A 142 16.53 26.53 34.79
N THR A 143 15.88 27.03 35.86
CA THR A 143 16.22 26.71 37.23
C THR A 143 15.57 25.40 37.66
N PHE A 144 16.30 24.49 38.30
CA PHE A 144 15.77 23.24 38.80
C PHE A 144 14.67 23.43 39.85
N VAL A 145 13.50 22.82 39.67
CA VAL A 145 12.35 22.93 40.56
C VAL A 145 12.14 21.63 41.35
N LYS A 146 12.00 20.51 40.68
CA LYS A 146 11.70 19.21 41.29
C LYS A 146 12.09 18.04 40.38
N GLU A 147 12.01 16.84 40.94
CA GLU A 147 12.22 15.59 40.17
C GLU A 147 11.16 14.55 40.48
N PHE A 148 10.91 13.69 39.54
CA PHE A 148 10.10 12.48 39.69
C PHE A 148 10.98 11.26 39.50
N GLN A 149 11.01 10.39 40.48
CA GLN A 149 11.73 9.12 40.44
C GLN A 149 10.77 7.96 40.22
N LYS A 150 11.28 6.72 40.28
CA LYS A 150 10.46 5.51 40.15
C LYS A 150 9.26 5.59 41.10
N PRO A 151 8.02 5.45 40.57
CA PRO A 151 6.82 5.42 41.42
C PRO A 151 6.82 4.24 42.39
N THR A 152 6.50 4.51 43.67
CA THR A 152 6.42 3.54 44.75
C THR A 152 4.96 3.15 45.06
N ASN A 153 4.27 2.51 44.12
CA ASN A 153 2.88 2.09 44.29
C ASN A 153 2.77 0.55 44.22
N SER A 154 1.82 -0.05 44.94
CA SER A 154 1.57 -1.48 44.93
C SER A 154 1.18 -2.04 43.58
N LEU A 155 0.65 -1.19 42.68
CA LEU A 155 0.30 -1.53 41.32
C LEU A 155 1.51 -1.56 40.36
N VAL A 156 2.65 -1.03 40.78
CA VAL A 156 3.90 -1.06 40.01
C VAL A 156 4.60 -2.38 40.30
N PRO A 157 4.87 -3.23 39.29
CA PRO A 157 5.56 -4.49 39.49
C PRO A 157 6.93 -4.27 40.19
N LYS A 158 7.29 -5.12 41.14
CA LYS A 158 8.59 -5.03 41.81
C LYS A 158 9.78 -5.05 40.83
N SER A 159 9.61 -5.84 39.75
CA SER A 159 10.59 -5.97 38.67
C SER A 159 10.58 -4.78 37.70
N PHE A 160 9.67 -3.82 37.86
CA PHE A 160 9.59 -2.67 36.95
C PHE A 160 10.85 -1.79 37.07
N TYR A 161 11.47 -1.57 35.92
CA TYR A 161 12.68 -0.76 35.80
C TYR A 161 12.29 0.57 35.18
N PHE A 162 12.45 1.67 35.95
CA PHE A 162 12.09 3.02 35.50
C PHE A 162 13.27 3.70 34.85
N VAL A 163 13.22 3.82 33.52
CA VAL A 163 14.22 4.49 32.68
C VAL A 163 13.47 5.39 31.70
N PRO A 164 13.10 6.61 32.11
CA PRO A 164 12.35 7.51 31.25
C PRO A 164 13.16 7.93 30.03
N VAL A 165 12.56 7.91 28.83
CA VAL A 165 13.21 8.33 27.59
C VAL A 165 12.45 9.45 26.89
N LYS A 166 11.14 9.46 26.99
CA LYS A 166 10.26 10.50 26.43
C LYS A 166 9.10 10.74 27.39
N MET A 167 8.53 11.93 27.36
CA MET A 167 7.32 12.22 28.12
C MET A 167 6.49 13.31 27.45
N ALA A 168 5.21 13.36 27.81
CA ALA A 168 4.30 14.45 27.53
C ALA A 168 3.46 14.77 28.76
N VAL A 169 3.06 16.02 28.94
CA VAL A 169 2.26 16.50 30.07
C VAL A 169 1.00 17.16 29.51
N ASP A 170 -0.16 16.69 29.91
CA ASP A 170 -1.43 17.27 29.47
C ASP A 170 -1.80 18.56 30.25
N ALA A 171 -2.82 19.27 29.78
CA ALA A 171 -3.27 20.53 30.37
C ALA A 171 -3.72 20.38 31.84
N ARG A 172 -4.04 19.15 32.30
CA ARG A 172 -4.41 18.84 33.70
C ARG A 172 -3.18 18.55 34.58
N GLY A 173 -1.99 18.52 33.99
CA GLY A 173 -0.74 18.18 34.67
C GLY A 173 -0.52 16.66 34.81
N MET A 174 -1.26 15.83 34.09
CA MET A 174 -1.01 14.39 33.99
C MET A 174 0.19 14.15 33.09
N MET A 175 1.19 13.44 33.59
CA MET A 175 2.41 13.09 32.88
C MET A 175 2.31 11.67 32.33
N TYR A 176 2.64 11.51 31.08
CA TYR A 176 2.69 10.23 30.35
C TYR A 176 4.14 10.00 29.96
N ILE A 177 4.74 8.92 30.46
CA ILE A 177 6.18 8.66 30.32
C ILE A 177 6.39 7.36 29.55
N VAL A 178 7.21 7.43 28.51
CA VAL A 178 7.81 6.27 27.87
C VAL A 178 9.03 5.87 28.70
N SER A 179 9.05 4.63 29.17
CA SER A 179 10.16 4.09 29.95
C SER A 179 10.68 2.81 29.32
N LYS A 180 12.00 2.68 29.14
CA LYS A 180 12.62 1.41 28.70
C LYS A 180 12.24 0.28 29.67
N GLY A 181 11.87 -0.88 29.14
CA GLY A 181 11.39 -2.00 29.91
C GLY A 181 9.91 -1.94 30.32
N SER A 182 9.14 -0.93 29.87
CA SER A 182 7.70 -0.81 30.12
C SER A 182 6.88 -1.45 29.01
N TYR A 183 6.67 -2.77 29.12
CA TYR A 183 5.84 -3.54 28.16
C TYR A 183 4.34 -3.31 28.35
N GLN A 184 3.92 -2.72 29.48
CA GLN A 184 2.52 -2.40 29.79
C GLN A 184 2.04 -1.12 29.09
N GLY A 185 2.95 -0.35 28.52
CA GLY A 185 2.69 0.93 27.86
C GLY A 185 3.23 2.15 28.59
N LEU A 186 2.62 3.31 28.37
CA LEU A 186 3.00 4.56 29.02
C LEU A 186 2.80 4.52 30.51
N VAL A 187 3.79 4.96 31.29
CA VAL A 187 3.66 5.17 32.74
C VAL A 187 2.90 6.46 32.96
N ARG A 188 1.73 6.41 33.60
CA ARG A 188 0.90 7.56 33.88
C ARG A 188 1.06 7.99 35.32
N VAL A 189 1.45 9.26 35.49
CA VAL A 189 1.74 9.87 36.82
C VAL A 189 0.99 11.19 36.92
N ASP A 190 0.38 11.47 38.06
CA ASP A 190 -0.30 12.74 38.31
C ASP A 190 0.67 13.89 38.58
N LYS A 191 0.15 15.11 38.74
CA LYS A 191 0.94 16.32 39.03
C LYS A 191 1.74 16.24 40.33
N ASN A 192 1.39 15.35 41.26
CA ASN A 192 2.06 15.15 42.53
C ASN A 192 3.13 14.05 42.48
N GLY A 193 3.22 13.33 41.34
CA GLY A 193 4.14 12.23 41.16
C GLY A 193 3.53 10.86 41.51
N GLU A 194 2.21 10.78 41.77
CA GLU A 194 1.57 9.52 42.10
C GLU A 194 1.23 8.70 40.86
N PHE A 195 1.57 7.43 40.88
CA PHE A 195 1.28 6.51 39.80
C PHE A 195 -0.22 6.24 39.71
N THR A 196 -0.79 6.44 38.52
CA THR A 196 -2.22 6.26 38.23
C THR A 196 -2.52 5.07 37.32
N GLY A 197 -1.50 4.43 36.74
CA GLY A 197 -1.67 3.24 35.88
C GLY A 197 -0.77 3.24 34.67
N PHE A 198 -0.93 2.20 33.84
CA PHE A 198 -0.32 2.11 32.51
C PHE A 198 -1.36 2.39 31.42
N LEU A 199 -0.92 2.94 30.28
CA LEU A 199 -1.79 3.33 29.17
C LEU A 199 -1.23 2.88 27.83
N GLY A 200 -2.08 2.37 26.94
CA GLY A 200 -1.78 2.23 25.50
C GLY A 200 -0.74 1.16 25.13
N GLY A 201 -0.43 0.21 26.03
CA GLY A 201 0.53 -0.86 25.73
C GLY A 201 0.22 -1.66 24.48
N ASN A 202 1.23 -2.22 23.85
CA ASN A 202 1.11 -3.07 22.70
C ASN A 202 0.59 -4.46 23.08
N LYS A 203 -0.11 -5.12 22.16
CA LYS A 203 -0.50 -6.53 22.33
C LYS A 203 0.64 -7.42 21.84
N ALA A 204 0.90 -8.53 22.55
CA ALA A 204 1.83 -9.53 22.06
C ALA A 204 1.30 -10.15 20.76
N SER A 205 2.15 -10.27 19.73
CA SER A 205 1.78 -10.92 18.48
C SER A 205 1.64 -12.44 18.69
N VAL A 206 0.43 -12.97 18.54
CA VAL A 206 0.14 -14.41 18.60
C VAL A 206 0.11 -14.96 17.18
N THR A 207 1.11 -15.74 16.79
CA THR A 207 1.15 -16.40 15.48
C THR A 207 0.24 -17.62 15.43
N LEU A 208 -0.08 -18.10 14.21
CA LEU A 208 -0.79 -19.38 14.03
C LEU A 208 -0.05 -20.54 14.71
N LEU A 209 1.28 -20.53 14.66
CA LEU A 209 2.13 -21.51 15.34
C LEU A 209 1.96 -21.48 16.86
N ASP A 210 1.84 -20.28 17.45
CA ASP A 210 1.60 -20.10 18.89
C ASP A 210 0.21 -20.66 19.29
N ARG A 211 -0.81 -20.53 18.41
CA ARG A 211 -2.14 -21.13 18.61
C ARG A 211 -2.10 -22.66 18.54
N VAL A 212 -1.35 -23.21 17.58
CA VAL A 212 -1.15 -24.67 17.45
C VAL A 212 -0.38 -25.21 18.65
N LYS A 213 0.70 -24.55 19.08
CA LYS A 213 1.46 -24.90 20.28
C LYS A 213 0.59 -24.88 21.52
N LYS A 214 -0.25 -23.85 21.71
CA LYS A 214 -1.20 -23.76 22.82
C LYS A 214 -2.24 -24.88 22.83
N ALA A 215 -2.55 -25.45 21.67
CA ALA A 215 -3.47 -26.59 21.57
C ALA A 215 -2.81 -27.96 21.84
N ILE A 216 -1.47 -28.06 21.68
CA ILE A 216 -0.74 -29.33 21.76
C ILE A 216 0.12 -29.42 23.02
N PHE A 217 0.67 -28.30 23.51
CA PHE A 217 1.60 -28.28 24.65
C PHE A 217 0.85 -28.24 26.01
N THR A 218 1.42 -28.90 27.01
CA THR A 218 0.92 -28.80 28.38
C THR A 218 1.25 -27.44 29.00
N GLU A 219 0.55 -27.07 30.10
CA GLU A 219 0.79 -25.80 30.82
C GLU A 219 2.24 -25.67 31.29
N GLU A 220 2.87 -26.79 31.72
CA GLU A 220 4.26 -26.83 32.17
C GLU A 220 5.26 -26.57 31.01
N GLN A 221 4.99 -27.14 29.82
CA GLN A 221 5.78 -26.89 28.62
C GLN A 221 5.62 -25.45 28.11
N MET A 222 4.42 -24.89 28.20
CA MET A 222 4.17 -23.49 27.85
C MET A 222 4.82 -22.51 28.85
N ALA A 223 4.98 -22.90 30.12
CA ALA A 223 5.64 -22.06 31.14
C ALA A 223 7.17 -21.97 30.93
N GLN A 224 7.77 -23.00 30.29
CA GLN A 224 9.20 -23.01 29.95
C GLN A 224 9.53 -22.25 28.64
N GLU A 225 8.52 -22.01 27.81
CA GLU A 225 8.72 -21.24 26.59
C GLU A 225 8.87 -19.74 26.94
N ASN A 226 9.89 -19.09 26.38
CA ASN A 226 10.09 -17.65 26.56
C ASN A 226 8.83 -16.88 26.19
N LYS A 227 8.18 -16.24 27.16
CA LYS A 227 7.01 -15.37 26.93
C LYS A 227 7.44 -14.28 25.95
N LYS A 228 6.86 -14.26 24.77
CA LYS A 228 7.03 -13.14 23.82
C LYS A 228 6.44 -11.89 24.49
N LEU A 229 7.31 -11.01 24.92
CA LEU A 229 6.89 -9.71 25.44
C LEU A 229 6.42 -8.82 24.29
N PRO A 230 5.40 -7.97 24.49
CA PRO A 230 5.03 -6.96 23.53
C PRO A 230 6.19 -6.00 23.27
N HIS A 231 6.24 -5.39 22.10
CA HIS A 231 7.19 -4.31 21.83
C HIS A 231 6.87 -3.09 22.72
N GLU A 232 7.91 -2.44 23.23
CA GLU A 232 7.80 -1.21 24.01
C GLU A 232 7.39 -0.05 23.11
N LEU A 233 6.70 0.93 23.69
CA LEU A 233 6.51 2.22 23.02
C LEU A 233 7.86 2.95 22.98
N SER A 234 8.14 3.63 21.86
CA SER A 234 9.43 4.31 21.63
C SER A 234 9.33 5.82 21.77
N ASN A 235 8.20 6.41 21.45
CA ASN A 235 8.01 7.85 21.56
C ASN A 235 6.57 8.22 21.94
N ILE A 236 6.39 9.48 22.35
CA ILE A 236 5.10 10.10 22.67
C ILE A 236 5.11 11.57 22.32
N THR A 237 4.02 12.06 21.73
CA THR A 237 3.71 13.48 21.59
C THR A 237 2.23 13.75 21.86
N LEU A 238 1.88 15.00 22.15
CA LEU A 238 0.50 15.48 22.32
C LEU A 238 0.12 16.34 21.12
N ASP A 239 -1.07 16.10 20.56
CA ASP A 239 -1.64 17.03 19.58
C ASP A 239 -2.39 18.20 20.28
N HIS A 240 -2.82 19.16 19.49
CA HIS A 240 -3.55 20.34 19.97
C HIS A 240 -4.91 19.98 20.58
N SER A 241 -5.49 18.86 20.21
CA SER A 241 -6.76 18.34 20.70
C SER A 241 -6.62 17.50 21.98
N GLY A 242 -5.39 17.27 22.45
CA GLY A 242 -5.07 16.51 23.66
C GLY A 242 -5.06 15.00 23.46
N PHE A 243 -4.97 14.50 22.23
CA PHE A 243 -4.69 13.09 21.95
C PHE A 243 -3.20 12.81 22.09
N LEU A 244 -2.89 11.60 22.51
CA LEU A 244 -1.53 11.11 22.64
C LEU A 244 -1.15 10.32 21.38
N PHE A 245 -0.19 10.79 20.62
CA PHE A 245 0.44 10.00 19.59
C PHE A 245 1.60 9.21 20.21
N THR A 246 1.69 7.93 19.87
CA THR A 246 2.79 7.05 20.28
C THR A 246 3.35 6.31 19.09
N THR A 247 4.67 6.10 19.10
CA THR A 247 5.34 5.25 18.11
C THR A 247 5.85 3.96 18.74
N THR A 248 6.07 2.92 17.92
CA THR A 248 6.65 1.64 18.31
C THR A 248 7.68 1.22 17.28
N LEU A 249 8.93 1.04 17.69
CA LEU A 249 10.01 0.52 16.85
C LEU A 249 9.95 -1.00 16.71
N GLY A 250 10.42 -1.52 15.58
CA GLY A 250 10.59 -2.95 15.35
C GLY A 250 9.30 -3.72 15.05
N VAL A 251 8.18 -3.02 14.80
CA VAL A 251 6.89 -3.63 14.43
C VAL A 251 6.48 -3.20 13.02
N LYS A 252 5.73 -4.07 12.33
CA LYS A 252 5.21 -3.81 10.97
C LYS A 252 3.75 -3.37 10.95
N SER A 253 3.07 -3.41 12.10
CA SER A 253 1.68 -2.97 12.26
C SER A 253 1.53 -2.25 13.60
N ASP A 254 0.52 -1.38 13.71
CA ASP A 254 0.29 -0.55 14.90
C ASP A 254 1.52 0.30 15.31
N GLN A 255 2.31 0.72 14.34
CA GLN A 255 3.53 1.50 14.53
C GLN A 255 3.25 2.87 15.15
N VAL A 256 2.16 3.51 14.72
CA VAL A 256 1.66 4.79 15.22
C VAL A 256 0.27 4.60 15.79
N LYS A 257 0.01 5.14 16.98
CA LYS A 257 -1.32 5.16 17.60
C LYS A 257 -1.69 6.56 18.00
N LYS A 258 -2.95 6.95 17.79
CA LYS A 258 -3.57 8.17 18.32
C LYS A 258 -4.49 7.76 19.46
N LEU A 259 -4.02 7.93 20.70
CA LEU A 259 -4.69 7.43 21.90
C LEU A 259 -5.53 8.53 22.55
N THR A 260 -6.73 8.19 22.97
CA THR A 260 -7.49 9.02 23.92
C THR A 260 -6.84 8.96 25.30
N ALA A 261 -7.20 9.87 26.20
CA ALA A 261 -6.79 9.83 27.61
C ALA A 261 -7.18 8.53 28.33
N GLY A 262 -8.14 7.77 27.77
CA GLY A 262 -8.54 6.44 28.24
C GLY A 262 -7.75 5.28 27.60
N GLY A 263 -6.84 5.56 26.67
CA GLY A 263 -5.98 4.55 26.01
C GLY A 263 -6.61 3.87 24.79
N GLN A 264 -7.73 4.36 24.29
CA GLN A 264 -8.33 3.85 23.05
C GLN A 264 -7.62 4.43 21.83
N ASN A 265 -7.17 3.58 20.94
CA ASN A 265 -6.62 3.99 19.64
C ASN A 265 -7.76 4.47 18.71
N ARG A 266 -7.60 5.65 18.13
CA ARG A 266 -8.55 6.26 17.19
C ARG A 266 -8.17 6.03 15.73
N LEU A 267 -6.93 5.64 15.45
CA LEU A 267 -6.53 5.28 14.10
C LEU A 267 -7.01 3.85 13.83
N SER A 268 -7.96 3.71 12.90
CA SER A 268 -8.59 2.42 12.60
C SER A 268 -7.68 1.45 11.82
N ASN A 269 -6.68 1.98 11.12
CA ASN A 269 -5.77 1.21 10.25
C ASN A 269 -4.33 1.66 10.44
N SER A 270 -3.77 1.34 11.57
CA SER A 270 -2.42 1.76 11.96
C SER A 270 -1.28 0.96 11.34
N GLY A 271 -1.56 0.12 10.35
CA GLY A 271 -0.54 -0.56 9.54
C GLY A 271 -0.10 0.21 8.30
N LEU A 272 -0.25 1.54 8.28
CA LEU A 272 -0.24 2.35 7.06
C LEU A 272 1.14 2.70 6.51
N ILE A 273 2.23 2.53 7.29
CA ILE A 273 3.58 2.79 6.77
C ILE A 273 4.14 1.46 6.28
N SER A 274 3.81 1.16 5.04
CA SER A 274 4.21 -0.07 4.36
C SER A 274 5.74 -0.21 4.31
N GLY A 275 6.24 -1.31 4.86
CA GLY A 275 7.62 -1.73 4.66
C GLY A 275 8.67 -1.16 5.62
N SER A 276 8.35 -0.28 6.55
CA SER A 276 9.27 0.17 7.59
C SER A 276 8.93 -0.40 8.97
N ASP A 277 9.96 -0.65 9.76
CA ASP A 277 9.89 -0.96 11.19
C ASP A 277 10.69 0.05 12.03
N GLN A 278 11.10 1.19 11.41
CA GLN A 278 11.99 2.20 11.98
C GLN A 278 11.31 3.55 12.21
N ILE A 279 10.02 3.54 12.57
CA ILE A 279 9.29 4.77 12.90
C ILE A 279 9.77 5.27 14.26
N VAL A 280 10.39 6.46 14.27
CA VAL A 280 11.03 7.00 15.46
C VAL A 280 10.22 8.07 16.16
N ASP A 281 9.54 8.94 15.40
CA ASP A 281 8.85 10.09 15.99
C ASP A 281 7.61 10.48 15.19
N VAL A 282 6.72 11.26 15.80
CA VAL A 282 5.51 11.80 15.22
C VAL A 282 5.20 13.16 15.79
N THR A 283 4.81 14.11 14.95
CA THR A 283 4.32 15.43 15.35
C THR A 283 3.04 15.77 14.62
N ALA A 284 2.24 16.71 15.13
CA ALA A 284 1.02 17.17 14.51
C ALA A 284 1.00 18.69 14.35
N ASP A 285 0.46 19.19 13.24
CA ASP A 285 0.27 20.62 13.02
C ASP A 285 -1.03 21.13 13.69
N SER A 286 -1.26 22.44 13.62
CA SER A 286 -2.42 23.11 14.22
C SER A 286 -3.78 22.67 13.62
N ARG A 287 -3.78 21.96 12.50
CA ARG A 287 -4.95 21.42 11.79
C ARG A 287 -5.12 19.92 11.97
N ASP A 288 -4.36 19.33 12.91
CA ASP A 288 -4.33 17.87 13.21
C ASP A 288 -3.80 16.97 12.07
N PHE A 289 -3.16 17.51 11.02
CA PHE A 289 -2.34 16.70 10.14
C PHE A 289 -1.12 16.21 10.91
N TYR A 290 -0.78 14.93 10.79
CA TYR A 290 0.36 14.41 11.51
C TYR A 290 1.45 13.90 10.59
N TYR A 291 2.68 14.12 11.06
CA TYR A 291 3.93 13.89 10.33
C TYR A 291 4.70 12.80 11.05
N VAL A 292 4.97 11.71 10.35
CA VAL A 292 5.62 10.52 10.90
C VAL A 292 7.03 10.44 10.35
N LEU A 293 7.99 10.37 11.24
CA LEU A 293 9.42 10.29 10.91
C LEU A 293 9.87 8.83 10.87
N ASP A 294 10.40 8.43 9.71
CA ASP A 294 11.01 7.13 9.47
C ASP A 294 12.52 7.29 9.28
N ARG A 295 13.32 6.50 9.99
CA ARG A 295 14.78 6.48 9.81
C ARG A 295 15.29 5.26 9.03
N LYS A 296 14.42 4.57 8.30
CA LYS A 296 14.84 3.47 7.44
C LYS A 296 15.86 3.99 6.43
N VAL A 297 17.05 3.40 6.44
CA VAL A 297 18.06 3.67 5.42
C VAL A 297 17.66 2.96 4.15
N THR A 298 17.45 3.69 3.08
CA THR A 298 17.15 3.15 1.76
C THR A 298 18.43 2.73 1.04
N GLY A 299 18.37 1.60 0.33
CA GLY A 299 19.41 1.20 -0.63
C GLY A 299 19.32 2.00 -1.93
N ASP A 300 20.29 1.78 -2.84
CA ASP A 300 20.30 2.51 -4.13
C ASP A 300 19.08 2.24 -5.02
N ASP A 301 18.42 1.08 -4.85
CA ASP A 301 17.24 0.66 -5.62
C ASP A 301 15.90 0.94 -4.91
N ASP A 302 15.92 1.38 -3.65
CA ASP A 302 14.71 1.66 -2.87
C ASP A 302 14.29 3.13 -3.00
N ILE A 303 12.99 3.36 -2.83
CA ILE A 303 12.43 4.71 -2.83
C ILE A 303 12.75 5.37 -1.49
N ASP A 304 13.37 6.54 -1.56
CA ASP A 304 13.64 7.35 -0.39
C ASP A 304 12.32 7.79 0.26
N SER A 305 12.18 7.50 1.55
CA SER A 305 11.06 7.99 2.36
C SER A 305 11.57 8.31 3.78
N MET A 306 11.33 9.52 4.23
CA MET A 306 11.73 9.95 5.56
C MET A 306 10.53 10.46 6.36
N ILE A 307 9.69 11.29 5.76
CA ILE A 307 8.54 11.87 6.42
C ILE A 307 7.28 11.53 5.64
N SER A 308 6.36 10.84 6.29
CA SER A 308 5.02 10.56 5.78
C SER A 308 4.02 11.48 6.45
N VAL A 309 3.16 12.12 5.65
CA VAL A 309 2.14 13.06 6.12
C VAL A 309 0.76 12.43 5.98
N PHE A 310 0.00 12.52 7.05
CA PHE A 310 -1.33 11.92 7.16
C PHE A 310 -2.38 12.95 7.50
N SER A 311 -3.59 12.69 7.05
CA SER A 311 -4.78 13.42 7.45
C SER A 311 -5.14 13.18 8.92
N PRO A 312 -6.01 14.01 9.53
CA PRO A 312 -6.53 13.79 10.88
C PRO A 312 -7.19 12.41 11.10
N GLU A 313 -7.74 11.81 10.04
CA GLU A 313 -8.41 10.51 10.05
C GLU A 313 -7.47 9.31 9.82
N GLY A 314 -6.22 9.56 9.42
CA GLY A 314 -5.22 8.54 9.23
C GLY A 314 -4.93 8.15 7.78
N SER A 315 -5.48 8.87 6.81
CA SER A 315 -5.17 8.65 5.40
C SER A 315 -3.82 9.29 5.04
N GLN A 316 -2.93 8.53 4.39
CA GLN A 316 -1.65 9.05 3.94
C GLN A 316 -1.86 10.02 2.76
N LEU A 317 -1.30 11.21 2.85
CA LEU A 317 -1.41 12.23 1.81
C LEU A 317 -0.19 12.21 0.87
N PHE A 318 1.01 12.19 1.42
CA PHE A 318 2.25 12.13 0.66
C PHE A 318 3.43 11.78 1.57
N THR A 319 4.54 11.45 0.93
CA THR A 319 5.81 11.16 1.60
C THR A 319 6.95 11.91 0.91
N PHE A 320 7.94 12.36 1.68
CA PHE A 320 9.10 13.07 1.15
C PHE A 320 10.33 12.88 2.04
N GLY A 321 11.48 13.37 1.58
CA GLY A 321 12.74 13.31 2.30
C GLY A 321 13.54 12.05 2.02
N SER A 322 14.79 12.02 2.46
CA SER A 322 15.74 10.93 2.23
C SER A 322 16.64 10.69 3.42
N VAL A 323 16.85 9.42 3.77
CA VAL A 323 17.81 8.99 4.80
C VAL A 323 18.89 8.14 4.13
N ARG A 324 20.13 8.67 4.10
CA ARG A 324 21.29 7.96 3.52
C ARG A 324 22.52 8.15 4.38
N LYS A 325 23.16 7.06 4.73
CA LYS A 325 24.42 7.12 5.46
C LYS A 325 25.49 7.85 4.65
N GLN A 326 26.26 8.70 5.33
CA GLN A 326 27.41 9.42 4.77
C GLN A 326 27.07 10.38 3.60
N SER A 327 25.84 10.90 3.55
CA SER A 327 25.49 11.94 2.58
C SER A 327 25.90 13.31 3.10
N GLU A 328 26.60 14.10 2.29
CA GLU A 328 26.93 15.50 2.56
C GLU A 328 25.93 16.47 1.92
N ARG A 329 24.87 15.95 1.28
CA ARG A 329 23.86 16.78 0.62
C ARG A 329 22.93 17.38 1.65
N ARG A 330 22.76 18.69 1.62
CA ARG A 330 21.77 19.40 2.44
C ARG A 330 20.35 18.85 2.15
N GLY A 331 19.56 18.58 3.19
CA GLY A 331 18.24 18.00 3.07
C GLY A 331 18.20 16.45 3.02
N VAL A 332 19.37 15.80 2.99
CA VAL A 332 19.51 14.34 3.18
C VAL A 332 20.10 14.09 4.55
N LEU A 333 19.42 13.27 5.35
CA LEU A 333 19.82 13.00 6.74
C LEU A 333 20.48 11.61 6.86
N SER A 334 21.23 11.41 7.94
CA SER A 334 21.94 10.15 8.20
C SER A 334 21.22 9.30 9.24
N TYR A 335 20.87 9.90 10.38
CA TYR A 335 20.17 9.23 11.48
C TYR A 335 19.18 10.18 12.16
N PRO A 336 18.03 10.45 11.52
CA PRO A 336 17.01 11.32 12.09
C PRO A 336 16.45 10.71 13.37
N SER A 337 16.35 11.54 14.42
CA SER A 337 15.97 11.10 15.77
C SER A 337 14.67 11.72 16.28
N SER A 338 14.33 12.94 15.86
CA SER A 338 13.09 13.61 16.27
C SER A 338 12.61 14.61 15.24
N ILE A 339 11.31 14.89 15.24
CA ILE A 339 10.64 15.85 14.35
C ILE A 339 9.72 16.78 15.14
N GLY A 340 9.74 18.06 14.81
CA GLY A 340 8.84 19.06 15.35
C GLY A 340 8.32 19.99 14.28
N ILE A 341 7.21 20.66 14.54
CA ILE A 341 6.61 21.66 13.65
C ILE A 341 6.41 22.98 14.40
N ASP A 342 6.77 24.12 13.79
CA ASP A 342 6.59 25.44 14.38
C ASP A 342 5.25 26.07 13.95
N SER A 343 4.90 27.22 14.52
CA SER A 343 3.65 27.94 14.28
C SER A 343 3.48 28.44 12.83
N LYS A 344 4.54 28.38 12.02
CA LYS A 344 4.54 28.70 10.58
C LYS A 344 4.54 27.46 9.68
N ASP A 345 4.25 26.32 10.26
CA ASP A 345 4.24 25.04 9.57
C ASP A 345 5.60 24.62 8.98
N ARG A 346 6.71 25.18 9.48
CA ARG A 346 8.05 24.72 9.16
C ARG A 346 8.33 23.45 9.96
N LEU A 347 8.79 22.43 9.28
CA LEU A 347 9.24 21.20 9.92
C LEU A 347 10.71 21.32 10.31
N TRP A 348 11.03 20.84 11.50
CA TRP A 348 12.38 20.72 12.02
C TRP A 348 12.66 19.26 12.28
N VAL A 349 13.75 18.74 11.73
CA VAL A 349 14.20 17.37 11.95
C VAL A 349 15.58 17.40 12.58
N LEU A 350 15.70 16.66 13.67
CA LEU A 350 16.95 16.50 14.40
C LEU A 350 17.68 15.25 13.87
N ASP A 351 18.96 15.41 13.53
CA ASP A 351 19.83 14.31 13.14
C ASP A 351 20.91 14.08 14.19
N SER A 352 20.89 12.91 14.81
CA SER A 352 21.81 12.57 15.90
C SER A 352 23.20 12.16 15.41
N ASP A 353 23.36 11.69 14.18
CA ASP A 353 24.65 11.32 13.60
C ASP A 353 25.38 12.55 13.03
N LEU A 354 24.63 13.41 12.32
CA LEU A 354 25.15 14.66 11.77
C LEU A 354 25.23 15.80 12.82
N ASN A 355 24.68 15.58 14.00
CA ASN A 355 24.64 16.57 15.09
C ASN A 355 24.03 17.90 14.65
N MET A 356 22.92 17.88 13.97
CA MET A 356 22.31 19.07 13.37
C MET A 356 20.78 19.08 13.44
N LEU A 357 20.21 20.28 13.31
CA LEU A 357 18.81 20.51 13.01
C LEU A 357 18.66 20.91 11.55
N GLN A 358 17.80 20.26 10.82
CA GLN A 358 17.44 20.60 9.45
C GLN A 358 16.00 21.09 9.41
N ALA A 359 15.80 22.32 8.91
CA ALA A 359 14.47 22.85 8.62
C ALA A 359 14.00 22.47 7.22
N TYR A 360 12.71 22.27 7.09
CA TYR A 360 12.01 22.10 5.79
C TYR A 360 10.89 23.12 5.72
N ASP A 361 10.96 24.01 4.74
CA ASP A 361 9.98 25.07 4.53
C ASP A 361 8.90 24.60 3.56
N ARG A 362 7.63 24.85 3.90
CA ARG A 362 6.49 24.49 3.06
C ARG A 362 6.49 25.32 1.77
N THR A 363 6.36 24.69 0.61
CA THR A 363 6.27 25.36 -0.67
C THR A 363 4.87 25.94 -0.92
N ALA A 364 4.71 26.80 -1.94
CA ALA A 364 3.39 27.30 -2.33
C ALA A 364 2.45 26.17 -2.76
N PHE A 365 2.99 25.14 -3.42
CA PHE A 365 2.26 23.93 -3.82
C PHE A 365 1.86 23.11 -2.59
N GLY A 366 2.77 22.95 -1.61
CA GLY A 366 2.48 22.29 -0.36
C GLY A 366 1.36 22.97 0.45
N ASN A 367 1.36 24.30 0.49
CA ASN A 367 0.27 25.05 1.11
C ASN A 367 -1.06 24.78 0.40
N ALA A 368 -1.09 24.83 -0.96
CA ALA A 368 -2.32 24.60 -1.72
C ALA A 368 -2.93 23.22 -1.45
N ILE A 369 -2.11 22.15 -1.38
CA ILE A 369 -2.59 20.79 -1.08
C ILE A 369 -3.13 20.68 0.35
N LEU A 370 -2.37 21.16 1.33
CA LEU A 370 -2.77 21.03 2.74
C LEU A 370 -3.95 21.94 3.09
N ASP A 371 -4.09 23.10 2.44
CA ASP A 371 -5.27 23.95 2.58
C ASP A 371 -6.50 23.28 1.99
N ALA A 372 -6.37 22.69 0.77
CA ALA A 372 -7.46 21.96 0.14
C ALA A 372 -7.90 20.73 0.96
N ALA A 373 -6.93 19.99 1.51
CA ALA A 373 -7.20 18.87 2.39
C ALA A 373 -7.86 19.31 3.71
N ALA A 374 -7.40 20.43 4.32
CA ALA A 374 -7.99 20.95 5.54
C ALA A 374 -9.44 21.36 5.37
N ASP A 375 -9.77 22.10 4.30
CA ASP A 375 -11.16 22.48 3.98
C ASP A 375 -12.05 21.25 3.82
N TYR A 376 -11.55 20.20 3.18
CA TYR A 376 -12.27 18.93 3.01
C TYR A 376 -12.58 18.25 4.37
N TYR A 377 -11.56 18.10 5.26
CA TYR A 377 -11.76 17.45 6.57
C TYR A 377 -12.58 18.27 7.56
N VAL A 378 -12.65 19.58 7.40
CA VAL A 378 -13.57 20.45 8.16
C VAL A 378 -15.02 20.36 7.64
N GLY A 379 -15.22 19.77 6.44
CA GLY A 379 -16.52 19.61 5.81
C GLY A 379 -16.95 20.80 4.95
N ASP A 380 -16.04 21.73 4.65
CA ASP A 380 -16.25 22.82 3.68
C ASP A 380 -15.92 22.33 2.27
N TYR A 381 -16.80 21.47 1.75
CA TYR A 381 -16.57 20.77 0.50
C TYR A 381 -16.50 21.70 -0.71
N GLU A 382 -17.32 22.78 -0.75
CA GLU A 382 -17.33 23.74 -1.85
C GLU A 382 -15.99 24.47 -1.96
N LYS A 383 -15.51 25.02 -0.83
CA LYS A 383 -14.20 25.67 -0.78
C LYS A 383 -13.05 24.68 -1.02
N GLY A 384 -13.17 23.47 -0.48
CA GLY A 384 -12.23 22.35 -0.73
C GLY A 384 -12.15 22.03 -2.21
N ALA A 385 -13.28 21.91 -2.93
CA ALA A 385 -13.29 21.66 -4.37
C ALA A 385 -12.56 22.76 -5.16
N ASP A 386 -12.80 24.03 -4.81
CA ASP A 386 -12.12 25.15 -5.50
C ASP A 386 -10.60 25.13 -5.26
N ASN A 387 -10.17 24.79 -4.05
CA ASN A 387 -8.75 24.65 -3.75
C ASN A 387 -8.15 23.43 -4.44
N TRP A 388 -8.84 22.29 -4.53
CA TRP A 388 -8.37 21.13 -5.29
C TRP A 388 -8.31 21.41 -6.79
N ARG A 389 -9.25 22.20 -7.36
CA ARG A 389 -9.14 22.66 -8.76
C ARG A 389 -7.91 23.54 -8.99
N LYS A 390 -7.53 24.40 -8.01
CA LYS A 390 -6.25 25.14 -8.07
C LYS A 390 -5.05 24.21 -8.05
N VAL A 391 -5.05 23.20 -7.18
CA VAL A 391 -3.99 22.16 -7.13
C VAL A 391 -3.90 21.46 -8.50
N SER A 392 -5.03 21.04 -9.09
CA SER A 392 -5.08 20.41 -10.41
C SER A 392 -4.50 21.32 -11.51
N SER A 393 -4.76 22.62 -11.43
CA SER A 393 -4.20 23.58 -12.42
C SER A 393 -2.68 23.73 -12.32
N LEU A 394 -2.10 23.45 -11.16
CA LEU A 394 -0.65 23.44 -10.94
C LEU A 394 -0.01 22.11 -11.36
N ASN A 395 -0.72 21.02 -11.16
CA ASN A 395 -0.28 19.68 -11.55
C ASN A 395 -1.47 18.74 -11.78
N GLU A 396 -1.77 18.42 -13.03
CA GLU A 396 -2.88 17.54 -13.44
C GLU A 396 -2.62 16.05 -13.12
N THR A 397 -1.40 15.66 -12.76
CA THR A 397 -1.03 14.24 -12.61
C THR A 397 -1.24 13.70 -11.19
N ILE A 398 -1.81 14.49 -10.28
CA ILE A 398 -1.96 14.10 -8.88
C ILE A 398 -3.27 13.33 -8.68
N ASN A 399 -3.17 12.03 -8.46
CA ASN A 399 -4.32 11.19 -8.16
C ASN A 399 -5.12 11.66 -6.94
N LEU A 400 -4.44 12.14 -5.89
CA LEU A 400 -5.07 12.66 -4.69
C LEU A 400 -6.08 13.79 -4.99
N THR A 401 -5.79 14.64 -5.98
CA THR A 401 -6.70 15.70 -6.41
C THR A 401 -8.01 15.14 -6.94
N TYR A 402 -7.94 14.14 -7.80
CA TYR A 402 -9.13 13.49 -8.36
C TYR A 402 -9.88 12.65 -7.33
N LEU A 403 -9.15 12.03 -6.38
CA LEU A 403 -9.78 11.36 -5.24
C LEU A 403 -10.64 12.35 -4.45
N ALA A 404 -10.06 13.46 -4.02
CA ALA A 404 -10.77 14.48 -3.24
C ALA A 404 -11.91 15.15 -4.02
N LEU A 405 -11.73 15.47 -5.32
CA LEU A 405 -12.80 15.99 -6.17
C LEU A 405 -13.93 14.98 -6.33
N GLY A 406 -13.62 13.68 -6.46
CA GLY A 406 -14.60 12.61 -6.52
C GLY A 406 -15.45 12.54 -5.24
N GLU A 407 -14.81 12.63 -4.07
CA GLU A 407 -15.49 12.65 -2.77
C GLU A 407 -16.39 13.88 -2.60
N VAL A 408 -15.92 15.06 -3.01
CA VAL A 408 -16.73 16.28 -3.02
C VAL A 408 -17.95 16.10 -3.93
N ALA A 409 -17.74 15.68 -5.19
CA ALA A 409 -18.83 15.47 -6.15
C ALA A 409 -19.85 14.42 -5.65
N GLN A 410 -19.39 13.40 -4.93
CA GLN A 410 -20.26 12.39 -4.31
C GLN A 410 -21.12 13.00 -3.20
N LYS A 411 -20.55 13.83 -2.33
CA LYS A 411 -21.29 14.55 -1.27
C LYS A 411 -22.32 15.52 -1.82
N GLU A 412 -22.02 16.18 -2.95
CA GLU A 412 -22.93 17.06 -3.66
C GLU A 412 -24.00 16.32 -4.48
N GLY A 413 -23.93 15.00 -4.58
CA GLY A 413 -24.85 14.17 -5.37
C GLY A 413 -24.58 14.15 -6.87
N HIS A 414 -23.44 14.66 -7.32
CA HIS A 414 -23.00 14.67 -8.71
C HIS A 414 -22.35 13.31 -9.09
N THR A 415 -23.13 12.23 -9.01
CA THR A 415 -22.66 10.85 -9.11
C THR A 415 -21.83 10.51 -10.36
N VAL A 416 -22.15 11.11 -11.52
CA VAL A 416 -21.42 10.87 -12.78
C VAL A 416 -20.03 11.51 -12.76
N GLU A 417 -19.92 12.70 -12.17
CA GLU A 417 -18.66 13.42 -11.99
C GLU A 417 -17.80 12.68 -10.96
N ALA A 418 -18.37 12.28 -9.82
CA ALA A 418 -17.72 11.47 -8.82
C ALA A 418 -17.13 10.18 -9.42
N MET A 419 -17.93 9.43 -10.20
CA MET A 419 -17.43 8.21 -10.88
C MET A 419 -16.27 8.49 -11.83
N ARG A 420 -16.29 9.62 -12.57
CA ARG A 420 -15.20 10.00 -13.47
C ARG A 420 -13.92 10.27 -12.70
N ASP A 421 -14.03 11.01 -11.61
CA ASP A 421 -12.88 11.46 -10.82
C ASP A 421 -12.28 10.30 -10.00
N PHE A 422 -13.10 9.45 -9.37
CA PHE A 422 -12.65 8.20 -8.76
C PHE A 422 -11.99 7.22 -9.75
N LYS A 423 -12.52 7.15 -10.97
CA LYS A 423 -11.86 6.35 -12.02
C LYS A 423 -10.50 6.92 -12.42
N THR A 424 -10.34 8.23 -12.45
CA THR A 424 -9.08 8.91 -12.75
C THR A 424 -8.06 8.72 -11.64
N SER A 425 -8.50 8.75 -10.37
CA SER A 425 -7.66 8.47 -9.20
C SER A 425 -7.40 6.99 -8.95
N TYR A 426 -8.00 6.09 -9.74
CA TYR A 426 -7.98 4.63 -9.53
C TYR A 426 -8.60 4.17 -8.20
N ASP A 427 -9.41 4.99 -7.56
CA ASP A 427 -10.16 4.61 -6.38
C ASP A 427 -11.38 3.77 -6.79
N VAL A 428 -11.28 2.47 -6.52
CA VAL A 428 -12.31 1.48 -6.86
C VAL A 428 -13.46 1.53 -5.86
N GLU A 429 -13.17 1.84 -4.61
CA GLU A 429 -14.17 1.87 -3.53
C GLU A 429 -15.10 3.05 -3.71
N GLY A 430 -14.58 4.26 -3.82
CA GLY A 430 -15.36 5.48 -4.09
C GLY A 430 -16.12 5.38 -5.42
N TYR A 431 -15.48 4.83 -6.47
CA TYR A 431 -16.19 4.56 -7.74
C TYR A 431 -17.37 3.61 -7.55
N SER A 432 -17.21 2.55 -6.76
CA SER A 432 -18.26 1.56 -6.50
C SER A 432 -19.47 2.18 -5.76
N GLU A 433 -19.22 3.01 -4.75
CA GLU A 433 -20.26 3.73 -4.02
C GLU A 433 -21.02 4.73 -4.91
N ALA A 434 -20.29 5.53 -5.69
CA ALA A 434 -20.89 6.45 -6.65
C ALA A 434 -21.69 5.69 -7.72
N PHE A 435 -21.16 4.55 -8.21
CA PHE A 435 -21.89 3.70 -9.16
C PHE A 435 -23.13 3.07 -8.57
N TRP A 436 -23.12 2.66 -7.29
CA TRP A 436 -24.31 2.17 -6.61
C TRP A 436 -25.42 3.23 -6.60
N SER A 437 -25.09 4.46 -6.23
CA SER A 437 -26.04 5.59 -6.23
C SER A 437 -26.57 5.87 -7.64
N TYR A 438 -25.71 5.90 -8.65
CA TYR A 438 -26.09 6.07 -10.05
C TYR A 438 -27.04 4.95 -10.52
N ARG A 439 -26.71 3.69 -10.22
CA ARG A 439 -27.51 2.51 -10.59
C ARG A 439 -28.89 2.54 -9.94
N MET A 440 -28.97 2.89 -8.66
CA MET A 440 -30.27 2.97 -7.97
C MET A 440 -31.15 4.05 -8.56
N ASN A 441 -30.65 5.26 -8.77
CA ASN A 441 -31.36 6.35 -9.42
C ASN A 441 -31.83 5.96 -10.84
N TRP A 442 -31.00 5.23 -11.59
CA TRP A 442 -31.34 4.76 -12.93
C TRP A 442 -32.44 3.69 -12.88
N ILE A 443 -32.35 2.73 -11.96
CA ILE A 443 -33.37 1.68 -11.78
C ILE A 443 -34.71 2.30 -11.39
N GLU A 444 -34.75 3.21 -10.43
CA GLU A 444 -35.95 3.88 -10.00
C GLU A 444 -36.66 4.61 -11.17
N ARG A 445 -35.87 5.35 -11.95
CA ARG A 445 -36.42 6.09 -13.11
C ARG A 445 -36.93 5.18 -14.23
N ASN A 446 -36.27 4.02 -14.42
CA ASN A 446 -36.54 3.15 -15.57
C ASN A 446 -37.21 1.82 -15.22
N PHE A 447 -37.70 1.65 -13.98
CA PHE A 447 -38.23 0.37 -13.49
C PHE A 447 -39.31 -0.21 -14.40
N GLY A 448 -40.28 0.61 -14.84
CA GLY A 448 -41.33 0.15 -15.75
C GLY A 448 -40.85 -0.37 -17.09
N TYR A 449 -39.85 0.32 -17.68
CA TYR A 449 -39.23 -0.12 -18.93
C TYR A 449 -38.41 -1.42 -18.74
N LEU A 450 -37.79 -1.61 -17.60
CA LEU A 450 -37.04 -2.83 -17.25
C LEU A 450 -37.97 -4.04 -17.20
N VAL A 451 -39.10 -3.91 -16.50
CA VAL A 451 -40.14 -4.96 -16.44
C VAL A 451 -40.69 -5.25 -17.84
N ALA A 452 -41.02 -4.23 -18.62
CA ALA A 452 -41.49 -4.39 -19.99
C ALA A 452 -40.45 -5.09 -20.89
N ALA A 453 -39.16 -4.76 -20.74
CA ALA A 453 -38.07 -5.40 -21.48
C ALA A 453 -37.92 -6.89 -21.12
N ILE A 454 -38.01 -7.26 -19.85
CA ILE A 454 -37.95 -8.65 -19.38
C ILE A 454 -39.12 -9.45 -19.95
N VAL A 455 -40.32 -8.92 -19.87
CA VAL A 455 -41.53 -9.57 -20.45
C VAL A 455 -41.42 -9.68 -21.98
N GLY A 456 -40.98 -8.63 -22.65
CA GLY A 456 -40.74 -8.62 -24.10
C GLY A 456 -39.70 -9.65 -24.52
N PHE A 457 -38.57 -9.72 -23.81
CA PHE A 457 -37.53 -10.73 -24.05
C PHE A 457 -38.05 -12.16 -23.85
N TRP A 458 -38.86 -12.39 -22.78
CA TRP A 458 -39.48 -13.70 -22.56
C TRP A 458 -40.42 -14.11 -23.70
N LEU A 459 -41.23 -13.16 -24.20
CA LEU A 459 -42.14 -13.39 -25.34
C LEU A 459 -41.34 -13.70 -26.62
N ILE A 460 -40.31 -12.88 -26.92
CA ILE A 460 -39.43 -13.11 -28.09
C ILE A 460 -38.74 -14.48 -28.01
N TYR A 461 -38.22 -14.83 -26.83
CA TYR A 461 -37.61 -16.16 -26.61
C TYR A 461 -38.63 -17.29 -26.83
N ARG A 462 -39.82 -17.15 -26.22
CA ARG A 462 -40.86 -18.21 -26.25
C ARG A 462 -41.44 -18.46 -27.65
N PHE A 463 -41.67 -17.39 -28.41
CA PHE A 463 -42.35 -17.46 -29.69
C PHE A 463 -41.42 -17.32 -30.91
N GLY A 464 -40.33 -16.60 -30.79
CA GLY A 464 -39.40 -16.31 -31.89
C GLY A 464 -38.16 -17.19 -31.88
N ILE A 465 -37.26 -16.95 -30.89
CA ILE A 465 -35.91 -17.54 -30.88
C ILE A 465 -35.94 -19.07 -30.85
N LYS A 466 -36.79 -19.66 -30.02
CA LYS A 466 -36.94 -21.12 -29.94
C LYS A 466 -37.39 -21.77 -31.26
N ARG A 467 -38.26 -21.04 -31.99
CA ARG A 467 -38.78 -21.51 -33.31
C ARG A 467 -37.74 -21.32 -34.40
N PHE A 468 -37.02 -20.22 -34.38
CA PHE A 468 -35.93 -19.90 -35.30
C PHE A 468 -34.76 -20.90 -35.17
N ILE A 469 -34.30 -21.17 -33.95
CA ILE A 469 -33.22 -22.15 -33.68
C ILE A 469 -33.64 -23.54 -34.23
N ARG A 470 -34.89 -23.97 -33.97
CA ARG A 470 -35.40 -25.27 -34.46
C ARG A 470 -35.41 -25.31 -35.97
N TYR A 471 -35.81 -24.21 -36.65
CA TYR A 471 -35.85 -24.13 -38.13
C TYR A 471 -34.43 -24.25 -38.70
N TYR A 472 -33.48 -23.52 -38.20
CA TYR A 472 -32.09 -23.55 -38.70
C TYR A 472 -31.38 -24.87 -38.41
N LEU A 473 -31.61 -25.51 -37.28
CA LEU A 473 -31.03 -26.81 -36.96
C LEU A 473 -31.49 -27.90 -37.95
N VAL A 474 -32.69 -27.76 -38.49
CA VAL A 474 -33.23 -28.70 -39.48
C VAL A 474 -32.71 -28.40 -40.91
N HIS A 475 -32.48 -27.14 -41.26
CA HIS A 475 -32.08 -26.68 -42.60
C HIS A 475 -30.58 -26.37 -42.74
N THR A 476 -29.73 -26.96 -41.89
CA THR A 476 -28.27 -26.74 -41.96
C THR A 476 -27.71 -27.26 -43.30
N PRO A 477 -26.92 -26.44 -44.03
CA PRO A 477 -26.25 -26.87 -45.26
C PRO A 477 -25.35 -28.09 -45.02
N GLU A 478 -25.20 -28.96 -46.01
CA GLU A 478 -24.47 -30.25 -45.90
C GLU A 478 -23.04 -30.08 -45.43
N PHE A 479 -22.33 -29.04 -45.91
CA PHE A 479 -20.94 -28.76 -45.52
C PHE A 479 -20.78 -28.32 -44.04
N LEU A 480 -21.84 -27.78 -43.44
CA LEU A 480 -21.86 -27.38 -42.03
C LEU A 480 -22.37 -28.49 -41.08
N LYS A 481 -22.97 -29.54 -41.60
CA LYS A 481 -23.55 -30.63 -40.78
C LYS A 481 -22.50 -31.28 -39.85
N GLY A 482 -21.26 -31.44 -40.32
CA GLY A 482 -20.16 -31.98 -39.54
C GLY A 482 -19.81 -31.05 -38.36
N ILE A 483 -19.66 -29.76 -38.62
CA ILE A 483 -19.30 -28.74 -37.63
C ILE A 483 -20.44 -28.57 -36.61
N THR A 484 -21.68 -28.47 -37.04
CA THR A 484 -22.84 -28.32 -36.13
C THR A 484 -23.03 -29.52 -35.22
N ARG A 485 -22.76 -30.74 -35.72
CA ARG A 485 -22.75 -31.96 -34.92
C ARG A 485 -21.66 -31.92 -33.86
N ASP A 486 -20.41 -31.55 -34.21
CA ASP A 486 -19.28 -31.48 -33.31
C ASP A 486 -19.51 -30.42 -32.22
N LEU A 487 -20.03 -29.22 -32.56
CA LEU A 487 -20.38 -28.18 -31.61
C LEU A 487 -21.52 -28.59 -30.67
N ARG A 488 -22.53 -29.35 -31.20
CA ARG A 488 -23.59 -29.91 -30.35
C ARG A 488 -23.04 -30.94 -29.38
N ASP A 489 -22.14 -31.82 -29.84
CA ASP A 489 -21.49 -32.83 -28.99
C ASP A 489 -20.61 -32.18 -27.96
N CYS A 490 -19.92 -31.06 -28.26
CA CYS A 490 -19.18 -30.26 -27.31
C CYS A 490 -20.10 -29.70 -26.19
N GLY A 491 -21.24 -29.10 -26.57
CA GLY A 491 -22.24 -28.63 -25.60
C GLY A 491 -22.85 -29.76 -24.76
N TYR A 492 -23.06 -30.94 -25.37
CA TYR A 492 -23.52 -32.13 -24.66
C TYR A 492 -22.49 -32.65 -23.67
N THR A 493 -21.20 -32.65 -24.02
CA THR A 493 -20.08 -33.07 -23.17
C THR A 493 -19.98 -32.20 -21.93
N MET A 494 -20.28 -30.91 -22.04
CA MET A 494 -20.26 -30.01 -20.90
C MET A 494 -21.24 -30.46 -19.80
N LEU A 495 -22.44 -30.95 -20.16
CA LEU A 495 -23.47 -31.35 -19.20
C LEU A 495 -23.44 -32.85 -18.86
N HIS A 496 -22.92 -33.70 -19.75
CA HIS A 496 -22.82 -35.16 -19.62
C HIS A 496 -21.37 -35.61 -19.90
N PRO A 497 -20.40 -35.29 -19.03
CA PRO A 497 -18.99 -35.41 -19.37
C PRO A 497 -18.54 -36.81 -19.73
N TYR A 498 -18.91 -37.83 -18.95
CA TYR A 498 -18.53 -39.23 -19.27
C TYR A 498 -19.03 -39.70 -20.62
N GLU A 499 -20.32 -39.57 -20.86
CA GLU A 499 -20.92 -40.00 -22.11
C GLU A 499 -20.44 -39.16 -23.30
N GLY A 500 -20.29 -37.83 -23.08
CA GLY A 500 -19.82 -36.92 -24.11
C GLY A 500 -18.38 -37.22 -24.56
N PHE A 501 -17.45 -37.40 -23.64
CA PHE A 501 -16.07 -37.79 -23.98
C PHE A 501 -15.99 -39.19 -24.57
N TYR A 502 -16.85 -40.14 -24.16
CA TYR A 502 -16.91 -41.45 -24.75
C TYR A 502 -17.40 -41.40 -26.22
N ARG A 503 -18.35 -40.53 -26.57
CA ARG A 503 -18.83 -40.34 -27.96
C ARG A 503 -17.74 -39.79 -28.89
N ILE A 504 -16.78 -39.04 -28.38
CA ILE A 504 -15.69 -38.47 -29.20
C ILE A 504 -14.42 -39.33 -29.17
N LYS A 505 -14.31 -40.29 -28.25
CA LYS A 505 -13.23 -41.29 -28.24
C LYS A 505 -13.32 -42.14 -29.53
N GLY A 506 -12.22 -42.31 -30.23
CA GLY A 506 -12.15 -43.04 -31.49
C GLY A 506 -12.72 -42.26 -32.69
N ARG A 507 -13.36 -41.11 -32.51
CA ARG A 507 -13.87 -40.29 -33.61
C ARG A 507 -12.95 -39.10 -33.90
N ASN A 508 -12.69 -38.85 -35.16
CA ASN A 508 -11.94 -37.67 -35.57
C ASN A 508 -12.89 -36.46 -35.66
N VAL A 509 -12.84 -35.58 -34.67
CA VAL A 509 -13.51 -34.25 -34.72
C VAL A 509 -12.84 -33.40 -35.81
N SER A 510 -13.62 -32.60 -36.53
CA SER A 510 -13.10 -31.71 -37.57
C SER A 510 -12.12 -30.68 -36.98
N TYR A 511 -10.99 -30.47 -37.63
CA TYR A 511 -10.07 -29.40 -37.25
C TYR A 511 -10.73 -28.01 -37.27
N TRP A 512 -11.68 -27.80 -38.17
CA TRP A 512 -12.46 -26.56 -38.22
C TRP A 512 -13.34 -26.38 -36.96
N SER A 513 -13.92 -27.46 -36.46
CA SER A 513 -14.71 -27.43 -35.22
C SER A 513 -13.83 -27.08 -34.02
N LEU A 514 -12.66 -27.69 -33.94
CA LEU A 514 -11.68 -27.38 -32.86
C LEU A 514 -11.17 -25.94 -32.94
N LEU A 515 -10.89 -25.48 -34.18
CA LEU A 515 -10.46 -24.08 -34.40
C LEU A 515 -11.54 -23.07 -34.01
N ILE A 516 -12.80 -23.32 -34.34
CA ILE A 516 -13.93 -22.47 -33.97
C ILE A 516 -14.05 -22.36 -32.43
N ILE A 517 -13.94 -23.46 -31.71
CA ILE A 517 -14.00 -23.45 -30.25
C ILE A 517 -12.82 -22.66 -29.67
N LEU A 518 -11.62 -22.89 -30.19
CA LEU A 518 -10.41 -22.18 -29.75
C LEU A 518 -10.50 -20.67 -30.02
N LEU A 519 -11.00 -20.28 -31.19
CA LEU A 519 -11.26 -18.88 -31.54
C LEU A 519 -12.33 -18.25 -30.62
N LEU A 520 -13.40 -19.02 -30.30
CA LEU A 520 -14.41 -18.57 -29.35
C LEU A 520 -13.80 -18.31 -27.95
N VAL A 521 -13.00 -19.26 -27.43
CA VAL A 521 -12.29 -19.12 -26.15
C VAL A 521 -11.36 -17.91 -26.18
N THR A 522 -10.60 -17.72 -27.27
CA THR A 522 -9.72 -16.56 -27.46
C THR A 522 -10.49 -15.25 -27.47
N ALA A 523 -11.58 -15.20 -28.23
CA ALA A 523 -12.43 -14.01 -28.33
C ALA A 523 -13.03 -13.63 -26.95
N VAL A 524 -13.51 -14.63 -26.20
CA VAL A 524 -14.06 -14.42 -24.85
C VAL A 524 -12.96 -14.00 -23.87
N LYS A 525 -11.73 -14.57 -23.95
CA LYS A 525 -10.60 -14.11 -23.14
C LYS A 525 -10.25 -12.65 -23.44
N LEU A 526 -10.20 -12.27 -24.71
CA LEU A 526 -9.99 -10.88 -25.11
C LEU A 526 -11.15 -9.98 -24.63
N ALA A 527 -12.39 -10.43 -24.79
CA ALA A 527 -13.56 -9.72 -24.28
C ALA A 527 -13.46 -9.49 -22.75
N SER A 528 -13.00 -10.47 -21.99
CA SER A 528 -12.82 -10.33 -20.55
C SER A 528 -11.76 -9.29 -20.18
N LEU A 529 -10.73 -9.08 -21.00
CA LEU A 529 -9.70 -8.07 -20.77
C LEU A 529 -10.19 -6.64 -21.02
N TYR A 530 -11.03 -6.46 -22.06
CA TYR A 530 -11.41 -5.13 -22.52
C TYR A 530 -12.82 -4.69 -22.09
N TRP A 531 -13.71 -5.63 -21.79
CA TRP A 531 -15.13 -5.35 -21.50
C TRP A 531 -15.54 -5.72 -20.08
N SER A 532 -14.64 -6.20 -19.23
CA SER A 532 -14.94 -6.32 -17.80
C SER A 532 -15.10 -4.94 -17.14
N GLY A 533 -16.05 -4.84 -16.21
CA GLY A 533 -16.33 -3.60 -15.49
C GLY A 533 -15.13 -3.11 -14.68
N TYR A 534 -14.95 -1.80 -14.62
CA TYR A 534 -13.83 -1.16 -13.93
C TYR A 534 -13.66 -1.61 -12.48
N ILE A 535 -14.76 -1.79 -11.74
CA ILE A 535 -14.76 -2.23 -10.33
C ILE A 535 -14.01 -3.56 -10.14
N PHE A 536 -14.18 -4.50 -11.07
CA PHE A 536 -13.60 -5.86 -10.97
C PHE A 536 -12.32 -6.02 -11.79
N HIS A 537 -12.00 -5.05 -12.63
CA HIS A 537 -10.79 -5.04 -13.46
C HIS A 537 -10.24 -3.61 -13.58
N PRO A 538 -9.70 -3.04 -12.48
CA PRO A 538 -9.23 -1.65 -12.45
C PRO A 538 -7.87 -1.50 -13.12
N VAL A 539 -7.76 -1.91 -14.39
CA VAL A 539 -6.52 -1.85 -15.17
C VAL A 539 -6.67 -0.77 -16.25
N ASP A 540 -5.63 0.04 -16.42
CA ASP A 540 -5.55 0.94 -17.56
C ASP A 540 -5.45 0.11 -18.85
N LEU A 541 -6.43 0.28 -19.73
CA LEU A 541 -6.50 -0.43 -21.01
C LEU A 541 -5.25 -0.24 -21.88
N ARG A 542 -4.51 0.86 -21.69
CA ARG A 542 -3.26 1.17 -22.41
C ARG A 542 -2.09 0.28 -21.96
N GLN A 543 -2.16 -0.28 -20.76
CA GLN A 543 -1.10 -1.14 -20.19
C GLN A 543 -1.33 -2.62 -20.46
N ILE A 544 -2.51 -3.00 -20.97
CA ILE A 544 -2.83 -4.40 -21.27
C ILE A 544 -1.98 -4.87 -22.45
N ARG A 545 -1.24 -5.94 -22.23
CA ARG A 545 -0.50 -6.65 -23.28
C ARG A 545 -1.25 -7.92 -23.67
N PRO A 546 -2.14 -7.87 -24.69
CA PRO A 546 -3.04 -9.00 -24.99
C PRO A 546 -2.30 -10.29 -25.32
N TRP A 547 -1.12 -10.21 -25.96
CA TRP A 547 -0.32 -11.38 -26.27
C TRP A 547 0.22 -12.10 -25.04
N SER A 548 0.70 -11.37 -24.04
CA SER A 548 1.14 -11.98 -22.78
C SER A 548 -0.02 -12.64 -22.03
N GLU A 549 -1.20 -12.01 -22.01
CA GLU A 549 -2.39 -12.57 -21.39
C GLU A 549 -2.89 -13.86 -22.09
N LEU A 550 -2.85 -13.89 -23.41
CA LEU A 550 -3.16 -15.10 -24.18
C LEU A 550 -2.13 -16.20 -23.95
N LEU A 551 -0.84 -15.86 -23.90
CA LEU A 551 0.20 -16.84 -23.58
C LEU A 551 -0.01 -17.43 -22.18
N PHE A 552 -0.22 -16.61 -21.16
CA PHE A 552 -0.47 -17.08 -19.80
C PHE A 552 -1.73 -17.94 -19.68
N PHE A 553 -2.72 -17.73 -20.54
CA PHE A 553 -3.92 -18.55 -20.56
C PHE A 553 -3.72 -19.88 -21.30
N PHE A 554 -3.13 -19.87 -22.50
CA PHE A 554 -3.05 -21.05 -23.34
C PHE A 554 -1.86 -21.96 -23.05
N VAL A 555 -0.73 -21.42 -22.60
CA VAL A 555 0.46 -22.24 -22.32
C VAL A 555 0.20 -23.30 -21.24
N PRO A 556 -0.48 -23.04 -20.12
CA PRO A 556 -0.89 -24.09 -19.18
C PRO A 556 -1.76 -25.18 -19.82
N VAL A 557 -2.69 -24.80 -20.70
CA VAL A 557 -3.56 -25.76 -21.40
C VAL A 557 -2.75 -26.67 -22.34
N PHE A 558 -1.86 -26.10 -23.14
CA PHE A 558 -1.01 -26.89 -24.04
C PHE A 558 0.00 -27.76 -23.29
N THR A 559 0.58 -27.24 -22.21
CA THR A 559 1.47 -28.05 -21.36
C THR A 559 0.72 -29.21 -20.70
N TRP A 560 -0.54 -28.99 -20.27
CA TRP A 560 -1.39 -30.08 -19.80
C TRP A 560 -1.60 -31.15 -20.87
N ILE A 561 -1.95 -30.77 -22.10
CA ILE A 561 -2.19 -31.72 -23.21
C ILE A 561 -0.94 -32.58 -23.44
N ILE A 562 0.23 -31.95 -23.52
CA ILE A 562 1.51 -32.64 -23.75
C ILE A 562 1.86 -33.56 -22.57
N ALA A 563 1.82 -33.03 -21.35
CA ALA A 563 2.18 -33.76 -20.14
C ALA A 563 1.21 -34.93 -19.88
N ASN A 564 -0.09 -34.71 -20.04
CA ASN A 564 -1.11 -35.75 -19.87
C ASN A 564 -0.90 -36.88 -20.88
N TYR A 565 -0.69 -36.57 -22.17
CA TYR A 565 -0.39 -37.57 -23.19
C TYR A 565 0.88 -38.38 -22.88
N LEU A 566 1.99 -37.70 -22.52
CA LEU A 566 3.26 -38.37 -22.20
C LEU A 566 3.14 -39.29 -20.98
N VAL A 567 2.58 -38.79 -19.89
CA VAL A 567 2.42 -39.55 -18.65
C VAL A 567 1.47 -40.74 -18.86
N SER A 568 0.36 -40.52 -19.52
CA SER A 568 -0.60 -41.58 -19.80
C SER A 568 -0.04 -42.66 -20.72
N THR A 569 0.78 -42.28 -21.70
CA THR A 569 1.45 -43.25 -22.61
C THR A 569 2.43 -44.16 -21.82
N VAL A 570 3.12 -43.63 -20.83
CA VAL A 570 4.02 -44.42 -19.97
C VAL A 570 3.24 -45.37 -19.04
N LYS A 571 1.96 -45.10 -18.79
CA LYS A 571 1.06 -45.88 -17.94
C LYS A 571 0.10 -46.75 -18.73
N ASP A 572 0.42 -47.12 -19.96
CA ASP A 572 -0.39 -47.95 -20.83
C ASP A 572 -1.80 -47.40 -21.15
N GLY A 573 -1.96 -46.07 -21.10
CA GLY A 573 -3.20 -45.41 -21.48
C GLY A 573 -3.49 -45.54 -22.97
N GLU A 574 -4.74 -45.82 -23.32
CA GLU A 574 -5.18 -46.10 -24.71
C GLU A 574 -5.30 -44.84 -25.58
N GLY A 575 -5.32 -43.64 -24.99
CA GLY A 575 -5.65 -42.38 -25.67
C GLY A 575 -4.58 -41.94 -26.69
N ARG A 576 -5.02 -41.60 -27.91
CA ARG A 576 -4.15 -41.01 -28.93
C ARG A 576 -3.98 -39.51 -28.70
N PHE A 577 -2.84 -38.92 -29.09
CA PHE A 577 -2.59 -37.49 -28.94
C PHE A 577 -3.73 -36.59 -29.46
N ARG A 578 -4.28 -36.94 -30.62
CA ARG A 578 -5.41 -36.20 -31.20
C ARG A 578 -6.67 -36.26 -30.32
N GLU A 579 -6.93 -37.38 -29.66
CA GLU A 579 -8.07 -37.55 -28.76
C GLU A 579 -7.91 -36.73 -27.51
N VAL A 580 -6.70 -36.70 -26.94
CA VAL A 580 -6.36 -35.83 -25.80
C VAL A 580 -6.50 -34.35 -26.15
N LEU A 581 -6.01 -33.94 -27.33
CA LEU A 581 -6.15 -32.58 -27.85
C LEU A 581 -7.61 -32.16 -28.00
N GLN A 582 -8.41 -32.97 -28.72
CA GLN A 582 -9.83 -32.63 -28.96
C GLN A 582 -10.65 -32.62 -27.68
N ALA A 583 -10.41 -33.53 -26.74
CA ALA A 583 -11.09 -33.58 -25.44
C ALA A 583 -10.71 -32.39 -24.57
N SER A 584 -9.43 -32.00 -24.54
CA SER A 584 -8.96 -30.84 -23.80
C SER A 584 -9.55 -29.52 -24.34
N ILE A 585 -9.69 -29.36 -25.67
CA ILE A 585 -10.34 -28.19 -26.25
C ILE A 585 -11.84 -28.16 -25.90
N PHE A 586 -12.53 -29.31 -25.90
CA PHE A 586 -13.93 -29.39 -25.48
C PHE A 586 -14.11 -29.02 -24.00
N ALA A 587 -13.15 -29.39 -23.14
CA ALA A 587 -13.18 -29.06 -21.72
C ALA A 587 -13.11 -27.54 -21.44
N LEU A 588 -12.69 -26.70 -22.40
CA LEU A 588 -12.68 -25.24 -22.26
C LEU A 588 -14.04 -24.56 -22.53
N LEU A 589 -15.04 -25.29 -23.00
CA LEU A 589 -16.35 -24.71 -23.36
C LEU A 589 -17.05 -24.00 -22.18
N PRO A 590 -17.05 -24.53 -20.93
CA PRO A 590 -17.64 -23.81 -19.79
C PRO A 590 -17.00 -22.42 -19.57
N TYR A 591 -15.68 -22.31 -19.76
CA TYR A 591 -15.00 -21.01 -19.70
C TYR A 591 -15.59 -20.05 -20.75
N ALA A 592 -15.70 -20.46 -22.00
CA ALA A 592 -16.22 -19.60 -23.07
C ALA A 592 -17.67 -19.16 -22.82
N LEU A 593 -18.52 -20.06 -22.31
CA LEU A 593 -19.96 -19.77 -22.13
C LEU A 593 -20.23 -18.99 -20.84
N LEU A 594 -19.58 -19.32 -19.73
CA LEU A 594 -19.84 -18.69 -18.43
C LEU A 594 -19.12 -17.34 -18.27
N SER A 595 -18.00 -17.11 -18.96
CA SER A 595 -17.33 -15.81 -18.93
C SER A 595 -18.20 -14.69 -19.54
N ILE A 596 -19.07 -14.97 -20.49
CA ILE A 596 -19.96 -13.96 -21.09
C ILE A 596 -20.90 -13.34 -20.05
N PRO A 597 -21.72 -14.11 -19.29
CA PRO A 597 -22.51 -13.54 -18.21
C PRO A 597 -21.66 -12.94 -17.07
N ILE A 598 -20.49 -13.49 -16.77
CA ILE A 598 -19.57 -12.92 -15.78
C ILE A 598 -19.16 -11.51 -16.20
N ILE A 599 -18.71 -11.32 -17.46
CA ILE A 599 -18.37 -9.99 -18.01
C ILE A 599 -19.56 -9.02 -17.89
N ALA A 600 -20.78 -9.49 -18.21
CA ALA A 600 -21.96 -8.66 -18.06
C ALA A 600 -22.22 -8.26 -16.58
N PHE A 601 -22.08 -9.20 -15.65
CA PHE A 601 -22.25 -8.93 -14.23
C PHE A 601 -21.21 -7.96 -13.69
N THR A 602 -19.95 -8.04 -14.13
CA THR A 602 -18.91 -7.09 -13.71
C THR A 602 -19.24 -5.62 -14.06
N ASN A 603 -20.09 -5.37 -15.05
CA ASN A 603 -20.54 -4.04 -15.46
C ASN A 603 -21.81 -3.53 -14.74
N ILE A 604 -22.45 -4.38 -13.95
CA ILE A 604 -23.72 -4.07 -13.29
C ILE A 604 -23.56 -4.07 -11.77
N LEU A 605 -22.68 -4.95 -11.25
CA LEU A 605 -22.50 -5.17 -9.82
C LEU A 605 -21.51 -4.17 -9.21
N VAL A 606 -21.70 -3.89 -7.93
CA VAL A 606 -20.79 -3.09 -7.08
C VAL A 606 -19.80 -3.99 -6.34
N LEU A 607 -18.80 -3.40 -5.72
CA LEU A 607 -17.72 -4.12 -5.04
C LEU A 607 -18.24 -5.07 -3.96
N GLU A 608 -19.22 -4.65 -3.18
CA GLU A 608 -19.86 -5.45 -2.12
C GLU A 608 -20.57 -6.71 -2.66
N GLU A 609 -21.06 -6.64 -3.91
CA GLU A 609 -21.69 -7.76 -4.60
C GLU A 609 -20.66 -8.69 -5.29
N GLY A 610 -19.37 -8.40 -5.16
CA GLY A 610 -18.24 -9.12 -5.79
C GLY A 610 -18.19 -10.60 -5.45
N ILE A 611 -18.79 -11.02 -4.34
CA ILE A 611 -18.91 -12.42 -3.97
C ILE A 611 -19.67 -13.24 -5.03
N LEU A 612 -20.63 -12.63 -5.73
CA LEU A 612 -21.35 -13.31 -6.82
C LEU A 612 -20.43 -13.59 -8.01
N VAL A 613 -19.64 -12.58 -8.41
CA VAL A 613 -18.67 -12.70 -9.49
C VAL A 613 -17.61 -13.75 -9.17
N SER A 614 -17.03 -13.70 -7.97
CA SER A 614 -16.00 -14.66 -7.53
C SER A 614 -16.54 -16.07 -7.41
N SER A 615 -17.77 -16.23 -6.90
CA SER A 615 -18.42 -17.55 -6.78
C SER A 615 -18.70 -18.18 -8.15
N ILE A 616 -19.28 -17.43 -9.09
CA ILE A 616 -19.57 -17.94 -10.44
C ILE A 616 -18.25 -18.26 -11.16
N THR A 617 -17.24 -17.42 -11.01
CA THR A 617 -15.90 -17.66 -11.57
C THR A 617 -15.26 -18.91 -10.99
N SER A 618 -15.38 -19.14 -9.68
CA SER A 618 -14.86 -20.34 -9.03
C SER A 618 -15.57 -21.59 -9.51
N ILE A 619 -16.91 -21.57 -9.61
CA ILE A 619 -17.72 -22.68 -10.15
C ILE A 619 -17.29 -22.98 -11.59
N MET A 620 -17.09 -21.96 -12.42
CA MET A 620 -16.63 -22.11 -13.79
C MET A 620 -15.28 -22.85 -13.86
N TRP A 621 -14.30 -22.42 -13.07
CA TRP A 621 -12.98 -23.06 -13.05
C TRP A 621 -13.02 -24.49 -12.49
N ILE A 622 -13.78 -24.72 -11.41
CA ILE A 622 -13.99 -26.07 -10.89
C ILE A 622 -14.57 -26.98 -11.98
N TRP A 623 -15.54 -26.47 -12.76
CA TRP A 623 -16.14 -27.22 -13.84
C TRP A 623 -15.15 -27.53 -14.96
N VAL A 624 -14.34 -26.56 -15.38
CA VAL A 624 -13.27 -26.76 -16.36
C VAL A 624 -12.29 -27.84 -15.89
N VAL A 625 -11.80 -27.75 -14.64
CA VAL A 625 -10.87 -28.73 -14.06
C VAL A 625 -11.50 -30.13 -14.01
N LEU A 626 -12.77 -30.22 -13.61
CA LEU A 626 -13.51 -31.49 -13.59
C LEU A 626 -13.61 -32.10 -15.00
N LEU A 627 -13.87 -31.31 -16.03
CA LEU A 627 -13.89 -31.78 -17.41
C LEU A 627 -12.51 -32.25 -17.88
N PHE A 628 -11.42 -31.57 -17.52
CA PHE A 628 -10.06 -32.05 -17.79
C PHE A 628 -9.79 -33.39 -17.11
N PHE A 629 -10.22 -33.56 -15.87
CA PHE A 629 -10.08 -34.82 -15.13
C PHE A 629 -10.88 -35.96 -15.79
N VAL A 630 -12.17 -35.75 -16.10
CA VAL A 630 -13.02 -36.74 -16.74
C VAL A 630 -12.56 -37.03 -18.16
N SER A 631 -12.08 -36.06 -18.91
CA SER A 631 -11.51 -36.26 -20.23
C SER A 631 -10.31 -37.22 -20.21
N SER A 632 -9.37 -37.01 -19.25
CA SER A 632 -8.24 -37.90 -19.06
C SER A 632 -8.70 -39.33 -18.72
N GLN A 633 -9.67 -39.47 -17.80
CA GLN A 633 -10.20 -40.75 -17.39
C GLN A 633 -10.80 -41.52 -18.55
N VAL A 634 -11.68 -40.90 -19.32
CA VAL A 634 -12.43 -41.57 -20.43
C VAL A 634 -11.52 -41.84 -21.63
N ILE A 635 -10.68 -40.89 -22.03
CA ILE A 635 -9.81 -41.01 -23.19
C ILE A 635 -8.78 -42.14 -23.00
N HIS A 636 -8.17 -42.21 -21.81
CA HIS A 636 -7.14 -43.20 -21.51
C HIS A 636 -7.69 -44.50 -20.91
N ASN A 637 -9.02 -44.60 -20.72
CA ASN A 637 -9.71 -45.78 -20.16
C ASN A 637 -9.23 -46.18 -18.77
N PHE A 638 -8.92 -45.16 -17.93
CA PHE A 638 -8.46 -45.37 -16.56
C PHE A 638 -9.64 -45.48 -15.59
N ASP A 639 -9.46 -46.26 -14.51
CA ASP A 639 -10.37 -46.17 -13.38
C ASP A 639 -10.17 -44.86 -12.61
N PHE A 640 -11.00 -44.57 -11.62
CA PHE A 640 -10.92 -43.31 -10.85
C PHE A 640 -9.59 -43.14 -10.09
N ILE A 641 -9.06 -44.23 -9.50
CA ILE A 641 -7.83 -44.22 -8.70
C ILE A 641 -6.62 -44.06 -9.65
N GLU A 642 -6.62 -44.79 -10.75
CA GLU A 642 -5.57 -44.69 -11.77
C GLU A 642 -5.50 -43.29 -12.38
N ASN A 643 -6.67 -42.72 -12.73
CA ASN A 643 -6.75 -41.38 -13.26
C ASN A 643 -6.31 -40.32 -12.23
N SER A 644 -6.63 -40.50 -10.95
CA SER A 644 -6.17 -39.60 -9.87
C SER A 644 -4.65 -39.61 -9.76
N LYS A 645 -4.04 -40.79 -9.77
CA LYS A 645 -2.57 -40.94 -9.81
C LYS A 645 -1.95 -40.36 -11.08
N ASN A 646 -2.59 -40.60 -12.23
CA ASN A 646 -2.15 -40.06 -13.51
C ASN A 646 -2.20 -38.54 -13.54
N SER A 647 -3.28 -37.95 -13.07
CA SER A 647 -3.44 -36.49 -12.98
C SER A 647 -2.42 -35.85 -12.05
N ALA A 648 -2.15 -36.47 -10.88
CA ALA A 648 -1.13 -36.00 -9.95
C ALA A 648 0.27 -36.01 -10.57
N ILE A 649 0.65 -37.10 -11.27
CA ILE A 649 1.93 -37.19 -11.97
C ILE A 649 1.98 -36.19 -13.13
N THR A 650 0.88 -36.01 -13.87
CA THR A 650 0.79 -35.01 -14.94
C THR A 650 1.07 -33.60 -14.42
N ILE A 651 0.49 -33.22 -13.29
CA ILE A 651 0.75 -31.91 -12.64
C ILE A 651 2.23 -31.80 -12.24
N GLY A 652 2.81 -32.86 -11.65
CA GLY A 652 4.25 -32.90 -11.34
C GLY A 652 5.12 -32.75 -12.59
N THR A 653 4.75 -33.43 -13.69
CA THR A 653 5.45 -33.35 -14.98
C THR A 653 5.38 -31.93 -15.58
N ILE A 654 4.25 -31.25 -15.46
CA ILE A 654 4.12 -29.84 -15.86
C ILE A 654 5.11 -28.98 -15.09
N GLY A 655 5.23 -29.17 -13.77
CA GLY A 655 6.22 -28.46 -12.94
C GLY A 655 7.66 -28.69 -13.44
N VAL A 656 8.01 -29.92 -13.79
CA VAL A 656 9.34 -30.25 -14.35
C VAL A 656 9.56 -29.60 -15.73
N ILE A 657 8.55 -29.62 -16.61
CA ILE A 657 8.61 -28.95 -17.92
C ILE A 657 8.87 -27.45 -17.74
N TRP A 658 8.12 -26.81 -16.86
CA TRP A 658 8.29 -25.37 -16.59
C TRP A 658 9.64 -25.04 -15.98
N LEU A 659 10.13 -25.87 -15.02
CA LEU A 659 11.46 -25.71 -14.44
C LEU A 659 12.54 -25.78 -15.54
N PHE A 660 12.42 -26.74 -16.45
CA PHE A 660 13.35 -26.88 -17.57
C PHE A 660 13.28 -25.67 -18.53
N VAL A 661 12.08 -25.17 -18.84
CA VAL A 661 11.90 -23.98 -19.67
C VAL A 661 12.55 -22.75 -19.02
N VAL A 662 12.33 -22.54 -17.72
CA VAL A 662 12.92 -21.41 -16.99
C VAL A 662 14.44 -21.47 -16.96
N ILE A 663 15.01 -22.66 -16.67
CA ILE A 663 16.45 -22.85 -16.66
C ILE A 663 17.03 -22.62 -18.07
N SER A 664 16.38 -23.18 -19.11
CA SER A 664 16.85 -23.01 -20.50
C SER A 664 16.76 -21.56 -20.95
N ALA A 665 15.71 -20.86 -20.59
CA ALA A 665 15.55 -19.44 -20.86
C ALA A 665 16.65 -18.62 -20.16
N GLY A 666 16.89 -18.87 -18.88
CA GLY A 666 17.94 -18.20 -18.12
C GLY A 666 19.35 -18.42 -18.72
N LEU A 667 19.66 -19.65 -19.11
CA LEU A 667 20.92 -19.95 -19.80
C LEU A 667 21.02 -19.24 -21.16
N THR A 668 19.91 -19.18 -21.92
CA THR A 668 19.89 -18.50 -23.21
C THR A 668 20.08 -17.00 -23.04
N PHE A 669 19.46 -16.39 -22.04
CA PHE A 669 19.65 -14.97 -21.71
C PHE A 669 21.11 -14.68 -21.34
N ASN A 670 21.70 -15.47 -20.44
CA ASN A 670 23.08 -15.30 -20.03
C ASN A 670 24.05 -15.48 -21.21
N LEU A 671 23.81 -16.45 -22.09
CA LEU A 671 24.61 -16.65 -23.30
C LEU A 671 24.48 -15.47 -24.28
N SER A 672 23.25 -14.97 -24.48
CA SER A 672 22.99 -13.81 -25.33
C SER A 672 23.68 -12.55 -24.80
N ASP A 673 23.64 -12.34 -23.49
CA ASP A 673 24.29 -11.20 -22.83
C ASP A 673 25.82 -11.30 -22.92
N PHE A 674 26.36 -12.49 -22.75
CA PHE A 674 27.79 -12.76 -22.97
C PHE A 674 28.24 -12.49 -24.42
N ILE A 675 27.46 -12.96 -25.40
CA ILE A 675 27.73 -12.69 -26.83
C ILE A 675 27.65 -11.20 -27.15
N TYR A 676 26.65 -10.52 -26.58
CA TYR A 676 26.48 -9.07 -26.75
C TYR A 676 27.65 -8.29 -26.14
N GLN A 677 28.11 -8.65 -24.96
CA GLN A 677 29.29 -8.04 -24.32
C GLN A 677 30.56 -8.29 -25.14
N LEU A 678 30.76 -9.51 -25.62
CA LEU A 678 31.89 -9.86 -26.48
C LEU A 678 31.86 -9.06 -27.80
N TYR A 679 30.69 -8.94 -28.44
CA TYR A 679 30.52 -8.11 -29.64
C TYR A 679 30.88 -6.64 -29.36
N LYS A 680 30.46 -6.12 -28.22
CA LYS A 680 30.75 -4.76 -27.80
C LYS A 680 32.24 -4.51 -27.58
N GLU A 681 32.93 -5.45 -26.94
CA GLU A 681 34.40 -5.37 -26.77
C GLU A 681 35.14 -5.44 -28.10
N VAL A 682 34.78 -6.34 -29.00
CA VAL A 682 35.39 -6.45 -30.32
C VAL A 682 35.10 -5.22 -31.18
N ALA A 683 33.91 -4.67 -31.12
CA ALA A 683 33.53 -3.46 -31.86
C ALA A 683 34.22 -2.18 -31.32
N PHE A 684 34.65 -2.17 -30.07
CA PHE A 684 35.44 -1.06 -29.48
C PHE A 684 36.95 -1.19 -29.71
N LEU A 685 37.47 -2.38 -30.10
CA LEU A 685 38.87 -2.63 -30.37
C LEU A 685 39.24 -2.50 -31.86
N GLY A 686 38.27 -2.28 -32.76
CA GLY A 686 38.45 -1.99 -34.17
C GLY A 686 38.00 -0.55 -34.53
#